data_cf10a2ea4ebcca998a313d7700fc0fbe
#
_entry.id   cf10a2ea4ebcca998a313d7700fc0fbe
#
_cell.length_a   1.000
_cell.length_b   1.000
_cell.length_c   1.000
_cell.angle_alpha   90.00
_cell.angle_beta   90.00
_cell.angle_gamma   90.00
#
_symmetry.space_group_name_H-M   'P 1'
#
loop_
_entity.id
_entity.type
_entity.pdbx_description
1 polymer ?
#
loop_
_entity_poly.entity_id
_entity_poly.type
_entity_poly.pdbx_seq_one_letter_code
_entity_poly.pdbx_strand_id
1 'polypeptide(L)'
;MRVGLDIGSTTIKCVVLDEHDALLYSTYERHYSHILEKAQELLRRIDAEQLHGQKALLSISGSAGMGLADSCGVPFVQEVFSTRVAVKRFVPATDCVIELGGEDAKILFLTNGTEVRMNGSCAGGTGAFIDQMATLLKMGADEMNKAAENAQRTYTIASRCGVFAKSDVQPLINQGARTEDIAASIYKAVVNQTIAGLAQGRPIKGNILYLGGPLTFSSVLRKSFDEALNVTGTCPENSLLYVALGAALYADKAFVLSEVADALDQYAATATYASEPPLFASKEEYEAFHARHMSHSVPRVPFSAQCGPVHIGIDSGSTTVKLVVVDEKSQILYTNYQPNLGNPLPLIREQLLKIYKEHPGLQVASVTTTGYGEELVKNAFRCDYGLVETVAHFTAAKYFMPDVDFIIDIGGQDMKCFKIEDGAISNIFQNDACSSGCGSFLQTFAQALGYDVKKFASLGLFADRPVDLGSRCTVFMNSSVKQAQKDGASIENISAGLSISVVKNALYKVIRASSPEELGRKIVVQGGTFYNEAVLRAFEKEMGVEVIRPDIAGLMGAYGAALFGLRQSQKAHKTASAMMNEQELEAFAQKVVSVKCGGCGNHCQLTVNTFADGRKYISGNRCDKPVTGKSADDSLNLYAYKQQLLAEYKPVAGKRGSIGIPLCLGFYELLPFWWAFWTKLGFAVHTSPVSSRGLYLAGQATIPSDTACFPAKLSHGHIKALSQMQLDAIFYPCLTYNVDEGLGDNHYNCPVVAYYPEVLAGNCPELEGTKFIYDYVGIHRPKDFVHKMAKNILPKYFGGISEKEVQAAADAAYAEYESHMAKIRVKGSEIIDEARRQGKRIIVLAGRPYHVDPEVNHGIDRLITRHGAAVVTEDSISNRVQKFPTSVLNQWTYHSRLYAAAKYCTTQKDMDLVQLVSFGCGVDAITTDETREILQEGGKLYTQLKIDEITNLGAVNIRLRSLFAALDERDEVAAEKAE
;
A
#
# COMPACT_ATOMS: atom_id res chain seq x y z
N MET A 1 -42.88 25.35 11.05
CA MET A 1 -41.45 25.18 10.76
C MET A 1 -41.09 23.71 10.81
N ARG A 2 -40.12 23.30 10.02
CA ARG A 2 -39.57 21.92 9.95
C ARG A 2 -38.08 21.94 10.25
N VAL A 3 -37.65 21.06 11.12
CA VAL A 3 -36.25 20.95 11.53
C VAL A 3 -35.68 19.59 11.10
N GLY A 4 -34.58 19.60 10.43
CA GLY A 4 -33.85 18.37 10.06
C GLY A 4 -32.44 18.38 10.68
N LEU A 5 -32.15 17.34 11.41
CA LEU A 5 -30.86 17.15 12.07
C LEU A 5 -30.13 15.97 11.43
N ASP A 6 -28.95 16.20 10.86
CA ASP A 6 -28.07 15.15 10.33
C ASP A 6 -26.85 15.00 11.25
N ILE A 7 -26.80 13.88 11.95
CA ILE A 7 -25.70 13.53 12.86
C ILE A 7 -24.84 12.47 12.19
N GLY A 8 -23.90 12.96 11.39
CA GLY A 8 -22.95 12.10 10.70
C GLY A 8 -21.81 11.61 11.60
N SER A 9 -20.88 10.86 11.02
CA SER A 9 -19.73 10.28 11.74
C SER A 9 -18.72 11.31 12.26
N THR A 10 -18.64 12.49 11.63
CA THR A 10 -17.65 13.53 11.97
C THR A 10 -18.28 14.90 12.23
N THR A 11 -19.47 15.14 11.70
CA THR A 11 -20.13 16.44 11.72
C THR A 11 -21.59 16.33 12.08
N ILE A 12 -22.12 17.39 12.71
CA ILE A 12 -23.54 17.60 12.92
C ILE A 12 -24.01 18.76 12.04
N LYS A 13 -25.15 18.59 11.38
CA LYS A 13 -25.76 19.61 10.54
C LYS A 13 -27.21 19.77 10.94
N CYS A 14 -27.68 20.98 10.92
CA CYS A 14 -29.08 21.22 11.13
C CYS A 14 -29.61 22.24 10.14
N VAL A 15 -30.87 22.09 9.74
CA VAL A 15 -31.60 23.06 8.94
C VAL A 15 -32.96 23.33 9.54
N VAL A 16 -33.41 24.57 9.38
CA VAL A 16 -34.79 24.95 9.70
C VAL A 16 -35.47 25.48 8.43
N LEU A 17 -36.56 24.87 8.04
CA LEU A 17 -37.36 25.26 6.89
C LEU A 17 -38.68 25.89 7.34
N ASP A 18 -39.18 26.86 6.57
CA ASP A 18 -40.53 27.38 6.73
C ASP A 18 -41.61 26.44 6.11
N GLU A 19 -42.85 26.88 6.08
CA GLU A 19 -43.97 26.12 5.50
C GLU A 19 -43.94 26.00 3.97
N HIS A 20 -43.10 26.83 3.31
CA HIS A 20 -42.88 26.82 1.86
C HIS A 20 -41.57 26.12 1.46
N ASP A 21 -40.90 25.46 2.38
CA ASP A 21 -39.58 24.79 2.22
C ASP A 21 -38.43 25.77 1.98
N ALA A 22 -38.57 27.07 2.33
CA ALA A 22 -37.46 28.00 2.30
C ALA A 22 -36.53 27.82 3.49
N LEU A 23 -35.24 27.88 3.28
CA LEU A 23 -34.23 27.70 4.31
C LEU A 23 -34.11 28.97 5.17
N LEU A 24 -34.51 28.87 6.44
CA LEU A 24 -34.42 29.97 7.42
C LEU A 24 -33.09 29.96 8.20
N TYR A 25 -32.62 28.78 8.55
CA TYR A 25 -31.42 28.60 9.33
C TYR A 25 -30.67 27.33 8.88
N SER A 26 -29.33 27.40 8.92
CA SER A 26 -28.53 26.22 8.71
C SER A 26 -27.23 26.30 9.49
N THR A 27 -26.71 25.12 9.90
CA THR A 27 -25.40 25.01 10.53
C THR A 27 -24.70 23.73 10.11
N TYR A 28 -23.38 23.78 10.13
CA TYR A 28 -22.45 22.68 9.83
C TYR A 28 -21.29 22.74 10.81
N GLU A 29 -21.22 21.82 11.77
CA GLU A 29 -20.23 21.83 12.86
C GLU A 29 -19.56 20.48 13.03
N ARG A 30 -18.27 20.46 13.40
CA ARG A 30 -17.59 19.24 13.83
C ARG A 30 -17.93 18.94 15.29
N HIS A 31 -18.27 17.70 15.61
CA HIS A 31 -18.61 17.29 16.99
C HIS A 31 -17.41 16.70 17.75
N TYR A 32 -16.28 16.39 17.08
CA TYR A 32 -15.08 15.82 17.73
C TYR A 32 -15.40 14.67 18.69
N SER A 33 -16.33 13.81 18.34
CA SER A 33 -16.86 12.70 19.14
C SER A 33 -17.72 13.07 20.37
N HIS A 34 -17.89 14.37 20.66
CA HIS A 34 -18.85 14.86 21.67
C HIS A 34 -20.24 14.99 21.07
N ILE A 35 -20.77 13.85 20.58
CA ILE A 35 -22.02 13.84 19.77
C ILE A 35 -23.20 14.30 20.61
N LEU A 36 -23.33 13.77 21.84
CA LEU A 36 -24.44 14.04 22.73
C LEU A 36 -24.49 15.53 23.12
N GLU A 37 -23.38 16.02 23.67
CA GLU A 37 -23.25 17.42 24.12
C GLU A 37 -23.50 18.39 22.97
N LYS A 38 -22.95 18.06 21.78
CA LYS A 38 -23.10 18.92 20.60
C LYS A 38 -24.54 18.91 20.05
N ALA A 39 -25.22 17.77 20.09
CA ALA A 39 -26.63 17.69 19.71
C ALA A 39 -27.53 18.50 20.67
N GLN A 40 -27.31 18.37 21.98
CA GLN A 40 -28.02 19.13 22.99
C GLN A 40 -27.78 20.64 22.85
N GLU A 41 -26.54 21.07 22.77
CA GLU A 41 -26.16 22.48 22.55
C GLU A 41 -26.89 23.05 21.33
N LEU A 42 -26.87 22.33 20.20
CA LEU A 42 -27.47 22.75 18.94
C LEU A 42 -28.98 22.84 19.03
N LEU A 43 -29.64 21.83 19.61
CA LEU A 43 -31.09 21.84 19.79
C LEU A 43 -31.56 23.00 20.68
N ARG A 44 -30.90 23.26 21.83
CA ARG A 44 -31.19 24.40 22.72
C ARG A 44 -30.96 25.73 22.03
N ARG A 45 -29.89 25.87 21.25
CA ARG A 45 -29.56 27.09 20.49
C ARG A 45 -30.61 27.37 19.43
N ILE A 46 -31.06 26.39 18.65
CA ILE A 46 -32.07 26.56 17.63
C ILE A 46 -33.43 26.87 18.26
N ASP A 47 -33.77 26.21 19.36
CA ASP A 47 -35.00 26.52 20.11
C ASP A 47 -35.03 27.96 20.58
N ALA A 48 -33.94 28.46 21.16
CA ALA A 48 -33.83 29.83 21.66
C ALA A 48 -33.81 30.88 20.53
N GLU A 49 -33.06 30.66 19.48
CA GLU A 49 -32.78 31.66 18.43
C GLU A 49 -33.81 31.66 17.28
N GLN A 50 -34.40 30.51 16.96
CA GLN A 50 -35.25 30.36 15.77
C GLN A 50 -36.70 29.99 16.11
N LEU A 51 -36.95 29.20 17.14
CA LEU A 51 -38.26 28.65 17.45
C LEU A 51 -38.90 29.33 18.67
N HIS A 52 -38.14 29.91 19.55
CA HIS A 52 -38.62 30.59 20.77
C HIS A 52 -39.57 29.73 21.62
N GLY A 53 -39.25 28.45 21.80
CA GLY A 53 -40.06 27.49 22.55
C GLY A 53 -41.30 26.98 21.82
N GLN A 54 -41.45 27.30 20.52
CA GLN A 54 -42.58 26.81 19.71
C GLN A 54 -42.28 25.38 19.20
N LYS A 55 -43.33 24.59 19.07
CA LYS A 55 -43.24 23.26 18.44
C LYS A 55 -42.90 23.36 16.97
N ALA A 56 -41.91 22.56 16.54
CA ALA A 56 -41.58 22.36 15.14
C ALA A 56 -41.62 20.88 14.80
N LEU A 57 -41.85 20.55 13.54
CA LEU A 57 -41.72 19.19 13.04
C LEU A 57 -40.23 18.85 13.02
N LEU A 58 -39.83 17.76 13.69
CA LEU A 58 -38.41 17.35 13.82
C LEU A 58 -38.21 15.94 13.31
N SER A 59 -37.11 15.74 12.60
CA SER A 59 -36.63 14.43 12.22
C SER A 59 -35.09 14.40 12.27
N ILE A 60 -34.55 13.26 12.65
CA ILE A 60 -33.09 13.03 12.76
C ILE A 60 -32.66 12.07 11.68
N SER A 61 -31.50 12.32 11.11
CA SER A 61 -30.79 11.45 10.15
C SER A 61 -29.31 11.32 10.55
N GLY A 62 -28.57 10.57 9.78
CA GLY A 62 -27.13 10.40 9.95
C GLY A 62 -26.74 9.16 10.73
N SER A 63 -25.54 8.64 10.42
CA SER A 63 -25.05 7.36 10.94
C SER A 63 -24.92 7.30 12.47
N ALA A 64 -24.73 8.44 13.14
CA ALA A 64 -24.67 8.55 14.59
C ALA A 64 -25.99 9.00 15.24
N GLY A 65 -27.01 9.32 14.43
CA GLY A 65 -28.28 9.88 14.93
C GLY A 65 -29.31 8.87 15.41
N MET A 66 -29.21 7.59 14.98
CA MET A 66 -30.25 6.59 15.23
C MET A 66 -30.51 6.35 16.73
N GLY A 67 -29.47 6.11 17.53
CA GLY A 67 -29.62 5.88 18.96
C GLY A 67 -30.17 7.10 19.72
N LEU A 68 -29.79 8.30 19.30
CA LEU A 68 -30.32 9.54 19.89
C LEU A 68 -31.79 9.74 19.50
N ALA A 69 -32.17 9.48 18.27
CA ALA A 69 -33.54 9.56 17.80
C ALA A 69 -34.45 8.59 18.56
N ASP A 70 -34.03 7.34 18.74
CA ASP A 70 -34.76 6.32 19.48
C ASP A 70 -34.96 6.72 20.94
N SER A 71 -33.92 7.25 21.61
CA SER A 71 -33.98 7.64 23.03
C SER A 71 -34.93 8.79 23.30
N CYS A 72 -35.12 9.71 22.33
CA CYS A 72 -36.01 10.86 22.46
C CYS A 72 -37.36 10.63 21.79
N GLY A 73 -37.61 9.50 21.15
CA GLY A 73 -38.85 9.24 20.41
C GLY A 73 -39.03 10.11 19.15
N VAL A 74 -37.91 10.66 18.63
CA VAL A 74 -37.89 11.47 17.40
C VAL A 74 -37.82 10.55 16.19
N PRO A 75 -38.56 10.80 15.11
CA PRO A 75 -38.45 10.00 13.88
C PRO A 75 -37.05 10.01 13.29
N PHE A 76 -36.54 8.82 12.98
CA PHE A 76 -35.28 8.66 12.27
C PHE A 76 -35.50 8.41 10.78
N VAL A 77 -34.75 9.10 9.94
CA VAL A 77 -34.79 8.95 8.47
C VAL A 77 -33.40 8.53 7.97
N GLN A 78 -33.37 7.48 7.18
CA GLN A 78 -32.11 6.99 6.62
C GLN A 78 -31.52 8.01 5.63
N GLU A 79 -30.19 8.23 5.68
CA GLU A 79 -29.46 9.26 4.91
C GLU A 79 -29.76 9.23 3.41
N VAL A 80 -29.69 8.06 2.79
CA VAL A 80 -29.94 7.89 1.34
C VAL A 80 -31.34 8.33 0.96
N PHE A 81 -32.32 8.01 1.79
CA PHE A 81 -33.68 8.41 1.59
C PHE A 81 -33.84 9.93 1.76
N SER A 82 -33.19 10.51 2.77
CA SER A 82 -33.14 11.95 2.98
C SER A 82 -32.53 12.68 1.79
N THR A 83 -31.34 12.26 1.32
CA THR A 83 -30.70 12.84 0.13
C THR A 83 -31.64 12.79 -1.09
N ARG A 84 -32.29 11.65 -1.33
CA ARG A 84 -33.23 11.49 -2.45
C ARG A 84 -34.41 12.45 -2.36
N VAL A 85 -35.02 12.62 -1.18
CA VAL A 85 -36.15 13.53 -0.97
C VAL A 85 -35.73 14.98 -1.26
N ALA A 86 -34.59 15.42 -0.73
CA ALA A 86 -34.06 16.75 -0.98
C ALA A 86 -33.72 16.99 -2.46
N VAL A 87 -33.05 16.05 -3.12
CA VAL A 87 -32.72 16.15 -4.54
C VAL A 87 -34.00 16.26 -5.40
N LYS A 88 -34.96 15.40 -5.14
CA LYS A 88 -36.25 15.44 -5.88
C LYS A 88 -37.00 16.78 -5.70
N ARG A 89 -36.85 17.42 -4.54
CA ARG A 89 -37.51 18.70 -4.23
C ARG A 89 -36.76 19.90 -4.84
N PHE A 90 -35.43 19.94 -4.68
CA PHE A 90 -34.65 21.14 -5.03
C PHE A 90 -33.97 21.05 -6.41
N VAL A 91 -33.65 19.86 -6.89
CA VAL A 91 -32.95 19.64 -8.20
C VAL A 91 -33.55 18.43 -8.93
N PRO A 92 -34.86 18.51 -9.32
CA PRO A 92 -35.58 17.35 -9.85
C PRO A 92 -35.08 16.79 -11.18
N ALA A 93 -34.28 17.55 -11.92
CA ALA A 93 -33.67 17.12 -13.18
C ALA A 93 -32.43 16.26 -13.01
N THR A 94 -32.03 15.88 -11.77
CA THR A 94 -30.83 15.10 -11.48
C THR A 94 -31.01 13.66 -11.92
N ASP A 95 -30.04 13.15 -12.71
CA ASP A 95 -29.98 11.75 -13.15
C ASP A 95 -29.12 10.91 -12.20
N CYS A 96 -28.05 11.50 -11.67
CA CYS A 96 -27.10 10.81 -10.80
C CYS A 96 -26.57 11.76 -9.72
N VAL A 97 -26.43 11.26 -8.49
CA VAL A 97 -25.80 11.98 -7.38
C VAL A 97 -24.50 11.28 -7.03
N ILE A 98 -23.39 12.03 -6.93
CA ILE A 98 -22.16 11.59 -6.30
C ILE A 98 -22.04 12.35 -4.98
N GLU A 99 -22.10 11.60 -3.88
CA GLU A 99 -22.01 12.15 -2.53
C GLU A 99 -20.75 11.61 -1.85
N LEU A 100 -19.86 12.49 -1.44
CA LEU A 100 -18.69 12.15 -0.65
C LEU A 100 -18.82 12.76 0.75
N GLY A 101 -18.99 11.88 1.73
CA GLY A 101 -19.03 12.23 3.14
C GLY A 101 -17.66 12.19 3.81
N GLY A 102 -17.65 12.29 5.14
CA GLY A 102 -16.43 12.14 5.94
C GLY A 102 -15.83 10.74 5.82
N GLU A 103 -16.66 9.71 5.86
CA GLU A 103 -16.25 8.29 5.80
C GLU A 103 -17.01 7.48 4.76
N ASP A 104 -18.11 8.01 4.24
CA ASP A 104 -18.94 7.34 3.25
C ASP A 104 -18.80 7.99 1.88
N ALA A 105 -18.81 7.15 0.85
CA ALA A 105 -18.95 7.56 -0.53
C ALA A 105 -20.18 6.86 -1.12
N LYS A 106 -21.04 7.60 -1.80
CA LYS A 106 -22.31 7.09 -2.33
C LYS A 106 -22.51 7.57 -3.77
N ILE A 107 -23.04 6.69 -4.61
CA ILE A 107 -23.58 7.06 -5.92
C ILE A 107 -25.06 6.65 -5.95
N LEU A 108 -25.94 7.63 -6.20
CA LEU A 108 -27.36 7.40 -6.35
C LEU A 108 -27.73 7.58 -7.83
N PHE A 109 -28.21 6.52 -8.46
CA PHE A 109 -28.78 6.57 -9.79
C PHE A 109 -30.29 6.78 -9.66
N LEU A 110 -30.83 7.86 -10.24
CA LEU A 110 -32.22 8.27 -10.08
C LEU A 110 -33.08 8.02 -11.33
N THR A 111 -32.45 7.64 -12.44
CA THR A 111 -33.16 7.27 -13.69
C THR A 111 -33.65 5.82 -13.64
N ASN A 112 -34.93 5.61 -14.02
CA ASN A 112 -35.56 4.28 -14.04
C ASN A 112 -35.68 3.61 -12.66
N GLY A 113 -35.93 4.36 -11.62
CA GLY A 113 -35.93 3.91 -10.23
C GLY A 113 -34.78 4.51 -9.43
N THR A 114 -34.62 4.06 -8.18
CA THR A 114 -33.51 4.49 -7.35
C THR A 114 -32.58 3.30 -7.07
N GLU A 115 -31.37 3.37 -7.57
CA GLU A 115 -30.31 2.43 -7.20
C GLU A 115 -29.23 3.17 -6.43
N VAL A 116 -28.79 2.59 -5.33
CA VAL A 116 -27.78 3.18 -4.46
C VAL A 116 -26.59 2.26 -4.37
N ARG A 117 -25.41 2.83 -4.56
CA ARG A 117 -24.16 2.15 -4.35
C ARG A 117 -23.32 2.92 -3.34
N MET A 118 -22.84 2.24 -2.34
CA MET A 118 -22.07 2.82 -1.25
C MET A 118 -20.77 2.03 -1.07
N ASN A 119 -19.72 2.71 -0.62
CA ASN A 119 -18.55 2.02 -0.14
C ASN A 119 -18.94 1.15 1.07
N GLY A 120 -18.30 -0.02 1.16
CA GLY A 120 -18.50 -0.89 2.33
C GLY A 120 -17.70 -0.36 3.54
N SER A 121 -16.77 -1.16 4.05
CA SER A 121 -15.98 -0.83 5.25
C SER A 121 -14.78 0.08 4.98
N CYS A 122 -14.49 0.43 3.73
CA CYS A 122 -13.27 1.17 3.37
C CYS A 122 -13.56 2.65 3.16
N ALA A 123 -12.92 3.52 3.94
CA ALA A 123 -13.01 4.97 3.81
C ALA A 123 -12.19 5.55 2.63
N GLY A 124 -11.65 4.71 1.75
CA GLY A 124 -10.98 5.16 0.53
C GLY A 124 -11.93 5.94 -0.37
N GLY A 125 -11.47 7.06 -0.90
CA GLY A 125 -12.33 7.95 -1.71
C GLY A 125 -13.23 8.87 -0.91
N THR A 126 -13.02 9.02 0.39
CA THR A 126 -13.83 9.85 1.30
C THR A 126 -13.06 11.04 1.86
N GLY A 127 -13.74 11.92 2.61
CA GLY A 127 -13.11 13.05 3.28
C GLY A 127 -12.01 12.64 4.26
N ALA A 128 -12.20 11.58 5.02
CA ALA A 128 -11.19 11.07 5.95
C ALA A 128 -9.90 10.65 5.22
N PHE A 129 -10.02 10.10 4.02
CA PHE A 129 -8.85 9.78 3.20
C PHE A 129 -8.12 11.06 2.76
N ILE A 130 -8.86 12.08 2.29
CA ILE A 130 -8.30 13.37 1.89
C ILE A 130 -7.59 14.04 3.07
N ASP A 131 -8.21 14.05 4.26
CA ASP A 131 -7.63 14.60 5.49
C ASP A 131 -6.34 13.87 5.90
N GLN A 132 -6.30 12.53 5.77
CA GLN A 132 -5.09 11.74 6.03
C GLN A 132 -3.96 12.08 5.05
N MET A 133 -4.28 12.27 3.77
CA MET A 133 -3.30 12.63 2.76
C MET A 133 -2.81 14.08 2.94
N ALA A 134 -3.70 15.01 3.28
CA ALA A 134 -3.34 16.38 3.62
C ALA A 134 -2.39 16.42 4.83
N THR A 135 -2.71 15.63 5.87
CA THR A 135 -1.82 15.46 7.04
C THR A 135 -0.44 14.90 6.65
N LEU A 136 -0.40 13.95 5.71
CA LEU A 136 0.85 13.39 5.19
C LEU A 136 1.70 14.46 4.48
N LEU A 137 1.04 15.35 3.73
CA LEU A 137 1.66 16.50 3.07
C LEU A 137 1.86 17.69 4.03
N LYS A 138 1.42 17.58 5.29
CA LYS A 138 1.49 18.61 6.35
C LYS A 138 0.82 19.91 5.99
N MET A 139 -0.37 19.82 5.44
CA MET A 139 -1.22 20.95 5.06
C MET A 139 -2.66 20.67 5.46
N GLY A 140 -3.47 21.72 5.56
CA GLY A 140 -4.92 21.59 5.69
C GLY A 140 -5.57 21.16 4.36
N ALA A 141 -6.82 20.70 4.41
CA ALA A 141 -7.54 20.29 3.20
C ALA A 141 -7.69 21.44 2.20
N ASP A 142 -7.92 22.67 2.68
CA ASP A 142 -8.02 23.87 1.83
C ASP A 142 -6.68 24.23 1.19
N GLU A 143 -5.58 24.12 1.95
CA GLU A 143 -4.23 24.33 1.44
C GLU A 143 -3.87 23.30 0.39
N MET A 144 -4.27 22.03 0.59
CA MET A 144 -4.07 20.96 -0.38
C MET A 144 -4.85 21.22 -1.67
N ASN A 145 -6.08 21.73 -1.61
CA ASN A 145 -6.82 22.12 -2.81
C ASN A 145 -6.10 23.23 -3.58
N LYS A 146 -5.68 24.31 -2.89
CA LYS A 146 -4.92 25.42 -3.50
C LYS A 146 -3.59 24.94 -4.10
N ALA A 147 -2.89 24.04 -3.41
CA ALA A 147 -1.66 23.45 -3.95
C ALA A 147 -1.96 22.68 -5.24
N ALA A 148 -2.99 21.84 -5.24
CA ALA A 148 -3.37 21.04 -6.40
C ALA A 148 -3.76 21.87 -7.63
N GLU A 149 -4.31 23.07 -7.45
CA GLU A 149 -4.63 24.02 -8.56
C GLU A 149 -3.37 24.45 -9.32
N ASN A 150 -2.20 24.46 -8.66
CA ASN A 150 -0.90 24.84 -9.22
C ASN A 150 -0.09 23.63 -9.73
N ALA A 151 -0.70 22.47 -9.83
CA ALA A 151 -0.03 21.28 -10.33
C ALA A 151 0.33 21.40 -11.81
N GLN A 152 1.52 20.96 -12.16
CA GLN A 152 1.98 20.89 -13.55
C GLN A 152 1.70 19.53 -14.17
N ARG A 153 1.50 18.51 -13.33
CA ARG A 153 1.25 17.13 -13.72
C ARG A 153 0.62 16.31 -12.60
N THR A 154 0.25 15.08 -12.92
CA THR A 154 -0.19 14.10 -11.92
C THR A 154 0.67 12.84 -12.00
N TYR A 155 0.99 12.28 -10.84
CA TYR A 155 1.55 10.95 -10.68
C TYR A 155 0.43 9.91 -10.63
N THR A 156 0.73 8.68 -10.98
CA THR A 156 -0.20 7.59 -10.74
C THR A 156 -0.10 7.15 -9.28
N ILE A 157 -1.19 7.24 -8.55
CA ILE A 157 -1.32 6.77 -7.18
C ILE A 157 -2.36 5.64 -7.21
N ALA A 158 -2.10 4.57 -6.46
CA ALA A 158 -3.03 3.45 -6.38
C ALA A 158 -4.41 3.91 -5.88
N SER A 159 -5.43 3.61 -6.66
CA SER A 159 -6.82 3.95 -6.38
C SER A 159 -7.55 2.78 -5.69
N ARG A 160 -6.98 2.25 -4.61
CA ARG A 160 -7.56 1.17 -3.81
C ARG A 160 -8.00 1.68 -2.45
N CYS A 161 -7.24 1.47 -1.40
CA CYS A 161 -7.52 2.05 -0.10
C CYS A 161 -6.45 3.09 0.25
N GLY A 162 -6.73 3.95 1.24
CA GLY A 162 -5.82 4.99 1.71
C GLY A 162 -4.43 4.49 2.09
N VAL A 163 -4.33 3.22 2.46
CA VAL A 163 -3.08 2.55 2.80
C VAL A 163 -2.17 2.41 1.58
N PHE A 164 -2.69 1.92 0.45
CA PHE A 164 -1.92 1.77 -0.79
C PHE A 164 -1.57 3.12 -1.40
N ALA A 165 -2.50 4.07 -1.40
CA ALA A 165 -2.21 5.43 -1.86
C ALA A 165 -1.05 6.06 -1.08
N LYS A 166 -1.00 5.85 0.24
CA LYS A 166 0.08 6.33 1.10
C LYS A 166 1.44 5.70 0.74
N SER A 167 1.45 4.41 0.37
CA SER A 167 2.66 3.72 -0.09
C SER A 167 3.23 4.29 -1.38
N ASP A 168 2.39 4.86 -2.24
CA ASP A 168 2.83 5.53 -3.47
C ASP A 168 3.24 6.98 -3.21
N VAL A 169 2.51 7.69 -2.35
CA VAL A 169 2.76 9.10 -2.03
C VAL A 169 4.09 9.28 -1.29
N GLN A 170 4.36 8.42 -0.31
CA GLN A 170 5.55 8.57 0.53
C GLN A 170 6.87 8.50 -0.24
N PRO A 171 7.09 7.55 -1.16
CA PRO A 171 8.28 7.55 -2.01
C PRO A 171 8.40 8.79 -2.90
N LEU A 172 7.28 9.35 -3.39
CA LEU A 172 7.30 10.58 -4.17
C LEU A 172 7.82 11.76 -3.34
N ILE A 173 7.34 11.88 -2.09
CA ILE A 173 7.84 12.88 -1.14
C ILE A 173 9.35 12.69 -0.92
N ASN A 174 9.79 11.47 -0.65
CA ASN A 174 11.18 11.15 -0.36
C ASN A 174 12.12 11.35 -1.56
N GLN A 175 11.58 11.30 -2.78
CA GLN A 175 12.30 11.56 -4.03
C GLN A 175 12.31 13.06 -4.41
N GLY A 176 11.69 13.92 -3.60
CA GLY A 176 11.62 15.35 -3.84
C GLY A 176 10.63 15.75 -4.94
N ALA A 177 9.55 14.98 -5.15
CA ALA A 177 8.49 15.39 -6.05
C ALA A 177 7.76 16.63 -5.51
N ARG A 178 7.24 17.47 -6.43
CA ARG A 178 6.53 18.69 -6.04
C ARG A 178 5.25 18.36 -5.29
N THR A 179 5.02 19.04 -4.18
CA THR A 179 3.85 18.83 -3.32
C THR A 179 2.54 19.13 -4.06
N GLU A 180 2.53 20.13 -4.94
CA GLU A 180 1.38 20.50 -5.77
C GLU A 180 0.97 19.36 -6.71
N ASP A 181 1.95 18.71 -7.34
CA ASP A 181 1.73 17.58 -8.25
C ASP A 181 1.23 16.36 -7.49
N ILE A 182 1.74 16.12 -6.26
CA ILE A 182 1.27 15.04 -5.39
C ILE A 182 -0.17 15.29 -4.94
N ALA A 183 -0.50 16.53 -4.53
CA ALA A 183 -1.85 16.91 -4.11
C ALA A 183 -2.89 16.66 -5.23
N ALA A 184 -2.62 17.09 -6.45
CA ALA A 184 -3.48 16.83 -7.61
C ALA A 184 -3.60 15.33 -7.92
N SER A 185 -2.52 14.58 -7.73
CA SER A 185 -2.49 13.11 -7.94
C SER A 185 -3.37 12.38 -6.93
N ILE A 186 -3.42 12.85 -5.69
CA ILE A 186 -4.30 12.31 -4.64
C ILE A 186 -5.78 12.51 -5.02
N TYR A 187 -6.18 13.70 -5.45
CA TYR A 187 -7.56 13.94 -5.89
C TYR A 187 -7.94 13.04 -7.07
N LYS A 188 -7.07 12.86 -8.03
CA LYS A 188 -7.29 11.93 -9.14
C LYS A 188 -7.43 10.46 -8.67
N ALA A 189 -6.66 10.04 -7.67
CA ALA A 189 -6.79 8.72 -7.07
C ALA A 189 -8.15 8.54 -6.36
N VAL A 190 -8.63 9.56 -5.64
CA VAL A 190 -9.98 9.58 -5.02
C VAL A 190 -11.05 9.36 -6.08
N VAL A 191 -10.99 10.10 -7.18
CA VAL A 191 -11.96 9.99 -8.29
C VAL A 191 -11.95 8.59 -8.89
N ASN A 192 -10.77 8.09 -9.25
CA ASN A 192 -10.62 6.76 -9.83
C ASN A 192 -11.15 5.67 -8.90
N GLN A 193 -10.89 5.78 -7.60
CA GLN A 193 -11.37 4.84 -6.60
C GLN A 193 -12.89 4.88 -6.45
N THR A 194 -13.47 6.08 -6.40
CA THR A 194 -14.93 6.24 -6.29
C THR A 194 -15.62 5.65 -7.51
N ILE A 195 -15.14 5.95 -8.72
CA ILE A 195 -15.71 5.41 -9.95
C ILE A 195 -15.54 3.89 -10.02
N ALA A 196 -14.33 3.37 -9.84
CA ALA A 196 -14.06 1.94 -9.94
C ALA A 196 -14.79 1.13 -8.85
N GLY A 197 -14.81 1.63 -7.62
CA GLY A 197 -15.43 0.94 -6.49
C GLY A 197 -16.96 0.97 -6.49
N LEU A 198 -17.57 2.04 -6.97
CA LEU A 198 -19.01 2.25 -6.85
C LEU A 198 -19.76 2.14 -8.17
N ALA A 199 -19.18 2.53 -9.31
CA ALA A 199 -19.89 2.42 -10.59
C ALA A 199 -20.10 0.96 -11.03
N GLN A 200 -19.10 0.09 -10.78
CA GLN A 200 -19.19 -1.36 -11.04
C GLN A 200 -19.81 -1.68 -12.41
N GLY A 201 -19.27 -1.06 -13.46
CA GLY A 201 -19.74 -1.24 -14.84
C GLY A 201 -20.97 -0.42 -15.24
N ARG A 202 -21.70 0.20 -14.31
CA ARG A 202 -22.81 1.09 -14.65
C ARG A 202 -22.31 2.46 -15.08
N PRO A 203 -22.68 2.97 -16.28
CA PRO A 203 -22.22 4.28 -16.73
C PRO A 203 -22.82 5.40 -15.89
N ILE A 204 -21.97 6.31 -15.40
CA ILE A 204 -22.37 7.55 -14.73
C ILE A 204 -22.53 8.61 -15.83
N LYS A 205 -23.75 9.05 -16.08
CA LYS A 205 -24.07 9.99 -17.17
C LYS A 205 -25.33 10.80 -16.87
N GLY A 206 -25.60 11.82 -17.67
CA GLY A 206 -26.75 12.75 -17.51
C GLY A 206 -26.40 13.93 -16.61
N ASN A 207 -27.38 14.48 -15.92
CA ASN A 207 -27.24 15.59 -15.00
C ASN A 207 -26.70 15.09 -13.66
N ILE A 208 -25.41 15.32 -13.41
CA ILE A 208 -24.72 14.85 -12.22
C ILE A 208 -24.72 15.92 -11.15
N LEU A 209 -25.13 15.56 -9.95
CA LEU A 209 -25.12 16.42 -8.77
C LEU A 209 -24.00 16.00 -7.81
N TYR A 210 -23.19 16.95 -7.39
CA TYR A 210 -22.10 16.77 -6.42
C TYR A 210 -22.55 17.23 -5.04
N LEU A 211 -22.51 16.32 -4.05
CA LEU A 211 -22.90 16.58 -2.67
C LEU A 211 -21.81 16.15 -1.67
N GLY A 212 -21.91 16.66 -0.45
CA GLY A 212 -21.03 16.33 0.65
C GLY A 212 -19.79 17.22 0.76
N GLY A 213 -19.13 17.20 1.91
CA GLY A 213 -18.06 18.12 2.26
C GLY A 213 -16.90 18.12 1.25
N PRO A 214 -16.27 16.99 0.94
CA PRO A 214 -15.15 16.94 -0.01
C PRO A 214 -15.45 17.56 -1.36
N LEU A 215 -16.62 17.29 -1.93
CA LEU A 215 -17.04 17.84 -3.21
C LEU A 215 -17.49 19.31 -3.13
N THR A 216 -17.98 19.76 -1.97
CA THR A 216 -18.34 21.15 -1.76
C THR A 216 -17.09 22.04 -1.66
N PHE A 217 -16.09 21.62 -0.87
CA PHE A 217 -14.91 22.45 -0.57
C PHE A 217 -13.81 22.34 -1.62
N SER A 218 -13.72 21.21 -2.37
CA SER A 218 -12.63 21.03 -3.35
C SER A 218 -13.07 21.21 -4.80
N SER A 219 -12.64 22.33 -5.41
CA SER A 219 -12.82 22.62 -6.85
C SER A 219 -12.06 21.62 -7.72
N VAL A 220 -10.83 21.24 -7.32
CA VAL A 220 -9.98 20.32 -8.05
C VAL A 220 -10.60 18.92 -8.09
N LEU A 221 -11.23 18.48 -6.99
CA LEU A 221 -11.89 17.19 -6.93
C LEU A 221 -13.08 17.12 -7.90
N ARG A 222 -13.93 18.16 -7.93
CA ARG A 222 -15.04 18.24 -8.90
C ARG A 222 -14.54 18.22 -10.35
N LYS A 223 -13.54 19.04 -10.65
CA LYS A 223 -12.92 19.09 -11.98
C LYS A 223 -12.35 17.72 -12.38
N SER A 224 -11.73 17.02 -11.46
CA SER A 224 -11.20 15.66 -11.71
C SER A 224 -12.31 14.65 -12.00
N PHE A 225 -13.49 14.75 -11.37
CA PHE A 225 -14.67 13.96 -11.72
C PHE A 225 -15.20 14.32 -13.11
N ASP A 226 -15.33 15.61 -13.42
CA ASP A 226 -15.77 16.09 -14.74
C ASP A 226 -14.89 15.55 -15.86
N GLU A 227 -13.56 15.62 -15.68
CA GLU A 227 -12.58 15.10 -16.62
C GLU A 227 -12.66 13.56 -16.77
N ALA A 228 -12.76 12.83 -15.65
CA ALA A 228 -12.80 11.36 -15.67
C ALA A 228 -14.08 10.81 -16.28
N LEU A 229 -15.21 11.48 -16.08
CA LEU A 229 -16.53 11.06 -16.57
C LEU A 229 -16.90 11.72 -17.91
N ASN A 230 -16.13 12.70 -18.37
CA ASN A 230 -16.41 13.54 -19.53
C ASN A 230 -17.81 14.21 -19.45
N VAL A 231 -18.06 14.86 -18.32
CA VAL A 231 -19.32 15.56 -17.98
C VAL A 231 -19.01 16.93 -17.40
N THR A 232 -20.08 17.70 -17.14
CA THR A 232 -20.03 18.90 -16.30
C THR A 232 -21.07 18.72 -15.20
N GLY A 233 -20.61 18.38 -13.99
CA GLY A 233 -21.48 18.18 -12.84
C GLY A 233 -21.83 19.51 -12.14
N THR A 234 -22.90 19.51 -11.37
CA THR A 234 -23.39 20.67 -10.62
C THR A 234 -23.19 20.46 -9.12
N CYS A 235 -22.61 21.45 -8.42
CA CYS A 235 -22.55 21.49 -6.97
C CYS A 235 -23.46 22.63 -6.48
N PRO A 236 -24.64 22.31 -5.90
CA PRO A 236 -25.60 23.34 -5.49
C PRO A 236 -25.11 24.09 -4.24
N GLU A 237 -25.67 25.28 -4.00
CA GLU A 237 -25.26 26.15 -2.89
C GLU A 237 -25.32 25.46 -1.51
N ASN A 238 -26.33 24.66 -1.27
CA ASN A 238 -26.52 23.93 0.00
C ASN A 238 -26.06 22.46 -0.06
N SER A 239 -25.07 22.16 -0.89
CA SER A 239 -24.59 20.80 -1.14
C SER A 239 -24.14 20.03 0.11
N LEU A 240 -23.78 20.72 1.19
CA LEU A 240 -23.45 20.14 2.50
C LEU A 240 -24.67 19.65 3.28
N LEU A 241 -25.84 20.17 2.99
CA LEU A 241 -27.02 20.10 3.85
C LEU A 241 -28.12 19.17 3.33
N TYR A 242 -27.93 18.50 2.19
CA TYR A 242 -28.98 17.73 1.52
C TYR A 242 -29.60 16.63 2.39
N VAL A 243 -28.79 15.97 3.24
CA VAL A 243 -29.31 14.99 4.21
C VAL A 243 -30.20 15.68 5.25
N ALA A 244 -29.77 16.78 5.84
CA ALA A 244 -30.56 17.52 6.81
C ALA A 244 -31.82 18.14 6.18
N LEU A 245 -31.72 18.67 4.94
CA LEU A 245 -32.88 19.18 4.17
C LEU A 245 -33.91 18.07 3.93
N GLY A 246 -33.46 16.88 3.51
CA GLY A 246 -34.37 15.76 3.30
C GLY A 246 -35.00 15.26 4.61
N ALA A 247 -34.23 15.25 5.71
CA ALA A 247 -34.78 14.95 7.03
C ALA A 247 -35.88 15.97 7.41
N ALA A 248 -35.61 17.28 7.25
CA ALA A 248 -36.61 18.32 7.53
C ALA A 248 -37.90 18.16 6.67
N LEU A 249 -37.77 17.88 5.38
CA LEU A 249 -38.87 17.65 4.47
C LEU A 249 -39.72 16.42 4.84
N TYR A 250 -39.08 15.41 5.49
CA TYR A 250 -39.73 14.19 5.92
C TYR A 250 -40.35 14.29 7.32
N ALA A 251 -40.03 15.33 8.10
CA ALA A 251 -40.47 15.49 9.46
C ALA A 251 -42.01 15.61 9.55
N ASP A 252 -42.64 14.75 10.33
CA ASP A 252 -44.10 14.63 10.47
C ASP A 252 -44.62 14.77 11.91
N LYS A 253 -43.70 14.71 12.91
CA LYS A 253 -44.05 14.88 14.33
C LYS A 253 -43.48 16.17 14.90
N ALA A 254 -44.26 16.82 15.75
CA ALA A 254 -43.94 18.11 16.35
C ALA A 254 -43.34 17.93 17.76
N PHE A 255 -42.22 18.60 18.00
CA PHE A 255 -41.48 18.62 19.28
C PHE A 255 -41.14 20.05 19.68
N VAL A 256 -40.92 20.26 20.98
CA VAL A 256 -40.19 21.41 21.52
C VAL A 256 -38.75 20.98 21.61
N LEU A 257 -37.83 21.70 20.96
CA LEU A 257 -36.43 21.23 20.80
C LEU A 257 -35.67 21.20 22.13
N SER A 258 -35.97 22.14 23.05
CA SER A 258 -35.40 22.12 24.40
C SER A 258 -35.79 20.87 25.19
N GLU A 259 -37.09 20.43 25.07
CA GLU A 259 -37.55 19.18 25.72
C GLU A 259 -36.82 17.95 25.18
N VAL A 260 -36.54 17.93 23.86
CA VAL A 260 -35.75 16.85 23.23
C VAL A 260 -34.32 16.87 23.75
N ALA A 261 -33.72 18.07 23.88
CA ALA A 261 -32.36 18.19 24.46
C ALA A 261 -32.30 17.73 25.93
N ASP A 262 -33.34 18.01 26.72
CA ASP A 262 -33.44 17.57 28.10
C ASP A 262 -33.67 16.04 28.22
N ALA A 263 -34.40 15.45 27.28
CA ALA A 263 -34.55 13.99 27.19
C ALA A 263 -33.21 13.29 26.92
N LEU A 264 -32.31 13.93 26.15
CA LEU A 264 -30.95 13.43 25.90
C LEU A 264 -30.04 13.49 27.15
N ASP A 265 -30.33 14.35 28.16
CA ASP A 265 -29.59 14.36 29.43
C ASP A 265 -29.72 13.02 30.19
N GLN A 266 -30.82 12.29 29.96
CA GLN A 266 -31.05 10.98 30.56
C GLN A 266 -30.51 9.83 29.74
N TYR A 267 -29.94 10.10 28.57
CA TYR A 267 -29.31 9.10 27.72
C TYR A 267 -28.01 8.62 28.38
N ALA A 268 -28.08 7.51 29.10
CA ALA A 268 -26.90 6.84 29.62
C ALA A 268 -26.47 5.76 28.64
N ALA A 269 -25.24 5.77 28.23
CA ALA A 269 -24.64 4.65 27.50
C ALA A 269 -24.68 3.40 28.39
N THR A 270 -25.61 2.49 28.10
CA THR A 270 -25.85 1.27 28.89
C THR A 270 -25.02 0.10 28.38
N ALA A 271 -24.33 0.24 27.27
CA ALA A 271 -23.53 -0.81 26.67
C ALA A 271 -22.21 -1.00 27.42
N THR A 272 -21.85 -2.25 27.65
CA THR A 272 -20.53 -2.63 28.20
C THR A 272 -19.62 -3.03 27.05
N TYR A 273 -18.39 -2.51 27.03
CA TYR A 273 -17.37 -2.89 26.06
C TYR A 273 -16.42 -3.95 26.64
N ALA A 274 -15.81 -4.76 25.75
CA ALA A 274 -14.75 -5.68 26.10
C ALA A 274 -13.49 -4.89 26.52
N SER A 275 -12.83 -5.33 27.60
CA SER A 275 -11.69 -4.59 28.16
C SER A 275 -10.48 -5.50 28.42
N GLU A 276 -9.31 -4.90 28.34
CA GLU A 276 -8.01 -5.46 28.68
C GLU A 276 -7.62 -5.07 30.11
N PRO A 277 -6.68 -5.79 30.74
CA PRO A 277 -6.13 -5.37 32.05
C PRO A 277 -5.42 -4.02 31.96
N PRO A 278 -5.44 -3.20 33.03
CA PRO A 278 -4.69 -1.96 33.11
C PRO A 278 -3.20 -2.13 32.81
N LEU A 279 -2.59 -1.14 32.19
CA LEU A 279 -1.15 -1.17 31.88
C LEU A 279 -0.29 -1.12 33.12
N PHE A 280 -0.63 -0.26 34.08
CA PHE A 280 0.00 -0.16 35.40
C PHE A 280 -1.06 -0.21 36.48
N ALA A 281 -0.77 -0.99 37.52
CA ALA A 281 -1.64 -1.09 38.69
C ALA A 281 -1.44 0.09 39.67
N SER A 282 -0.24 0.69 39.68
CA SER A 282 0.10 1.80 40.57
C SER A 282 1.13 2.74 39.96
N LYS A 283 1.30 3.90 40.59
CA LYS A 283 2.30 4.88 40.18
C LYS A 283 3.73 4.39 40.46
N GLU A 284 3.91 3.67 41.53
CA GLU A 284 5.20 3.09 41.96
C GLU A 284 5.66 2.05 40.92
N GLU A 285 4.76 1.23 40.38
CA GLU A 285 5.07 0.30 39.30
C GLU A 285 5.54 1.04 38.04
N TYR A 286 4.87 2.14 37.68
CA TYR A 286 5.26 2.98 36.58
C TYR A 286 6.64 3.62 36.79
N GLU A 287 6.91 4.18 37.97
CA GLU A 287 8.18 4.82 38.27
C GLU A 287 9.36 3.83 38.20
N ALA A 288 9.18 2.61 38.73
CA ALA A 288 10.18 1.55 38.60
C ALA A 288 10.43 1.14 37.14
N PHE A 289 9.36 0.99 36.35
CA PHE A 289 9.43 0.71 34.92
C PHE A 289 10.17 1.83 34.17
N HIS A 290 9.81 3.08 34.38
CA HIS A 290 10.42 4.25 33.78
C HIS A 290 11.93 4.32 34.08
N ALA A 291 12.30 4.20 35.36
CA ALA A 291 13.70 4.22 35.80
C ALA A 291 14.55 3.12 35.16
N ARG A 292 14.00 1.92 35.04
CA ARG A 292 14.69 0.81 34.36
C ARG A 292 15.02 1.13 32.91
N HIS A 293 14.06 1.67 32.13
CA HIS A 293 14.30 2.01 30.73
C HIS A 293 15.24 3.20 30.54
N MET A 294 15.24 4.17 31.48
CA MET A 294 16.16 5.31 31.47
C MET A 294 17.62 4.96 31.77
N SER A 295 17.88 3.76 32.31
CA SER A 295 19.25 3.30 32.56
C SER A 295 20.04 2.94 31.30
N HIS A 296 19.35 2.66 30.20
CA HIS A 296 19.97 2.29 28.90
C HIS A 296 20.24 3.54 28.05
N SER A 297 21.30 4.29 28.39
CA SER A 297 21.64 5.55 27.75
C SER A 297 23.03 5.53 27.08
N VAL A 298 23.19 6.35 26.02
CA VAL A 298 24.49 6.60 25.39
C VAL A 298 25.17 7.77 26.09
N PRO A 299 26.47 7.68 26.43
CA PRO A 299 27.20 8.80 27.00
C PRO A 299 27.15 10.04 26.09
N ARG A 300 26.86 11.19 26.69
CA ARG A 300 26.82 12.49 26.01
C ARG A 300 27.92 13.38 26.55
N VAL A 301 28.67 14.02 25.66
CA VAL A 301 29.73 14.95 26.02
C VAL A 301 29.51 16.30 25.37
N PRO A 302 30.01 17.40 25.98
CA PRO A 302 29.87 18.73 25.38
C PRO A 302 30.53 18.77 24.01
N PHE A 303 29.82 19.28 23.00
CA PHE A 303 30.36 19.45 21.66
C PHE A 303 31.31 20.66 21.62
N SER A 304 32.60 20.41 21.34
CA SER A 304 33.61 21.47 21.14
C SER A 304 34.50 21.14 19.96
N ALA A 305 35.16 22.12 19.38
CA ALA A 305 36.11 21.91 18.29
C ALA A 305 37.33 21.05 18.67
N GLN A 306 37.53 20.79 19.95
CA GLN A 306 38.62 19.97 20.48
C GLN A 306 38.25 18.49 20.62
N CYS A 307 37.04 18.10 20.22
CA CYS A 307 36.59 16.68 20.30
C CYS A 307 37.29 15.74 19.33
N GLY A 308 38.24 16.21 18.51
CA GLY A 308 38.86 15.41 17.46
C GLY A 308 37.96 15.25 16.22
N PRO A 309 38.30 14.29 15.35
CA PRO A 309 37.45 13.97 14.20
C PRO A 309 36.07 13.46 14.63
N VAL A 310 35.03 13.97 13.98
CA VAL A 310 33.66 13.57 14.28
C VAL A 310 33.02 12.78 13.13
N HIS A 311 32.02 11.98 13.48
CA HIS A 311 31.26 11.15 12.53
C HIS A 311 29.80 11.53 12.60
N ILE A 312 29.21 11.83 11.44
CA ILE A 312 27.84 12.29 11.31
C ILE A 312 26.99 11.18 10.71
N GLY A 313 25.91 10.82 11.39
CA GLY A 313 24.86 9.95 10.86
C GLY A 313 23.59 10.74 10.59
N ILE A 314 23.04 10.57 9.39
CA ILE A 314 21.80 11.24 8.95
C ILE A 314 20.79 10.16 8.58
N ASP A 315 19.67 10.11 9.30
CA ASP A 315 18.54 9.27 8.96
C ASP A 315 17.42 10.14 8.37
N SER A 316 17.24 10.03 7.05
CA SER A 316 16.19 10.70 6.31
C SER A 316 15.00 9.76 6.15
N GLY A 317 14.20 9.64 7.19
CA GLY A 317 13.01 8.80 7.21
C GLY A 317 11.83 9.40 6.45
N SER A 318 10.74 8.62 6.37
CA SER A 318 9.52 9.00 5.66
C SER A 318 8.79 10.20 6.28
N THR A 319 8.84 10.33 7.60
CA THR A 319 8.13 11.40 8.35
C THR A 319 9.06 12.34 9.08
N THR A 320 10.28 11.91 9.38
CA THR A 320 11.23 12.64 10.22
C THR A 320 12.64 12.60 9.65
N VAL A 321 13.39 13.66 9.92
CA VAL A 321 14.84 13.71 9.70
C VAL A 321 15.52 13.68 11.06
N LYS A 322 16.54 12.85 11.19
CA LYS A 322 17.34 12.74 12.40
C LYS A 322 18.80 12.89 12.03
N LEU A 323 19.55 13.54 12.92
CA LEU A 323 20.97 13.73 12.77
C LEU A 323 21.65 13.46 14.11
N VAL A 324 22.70 12.68 14.09
CA VAL A 324 23.54 12.37 15.26
C VAL A 324 24.98 12.59 14.91
N VAL A 325 25.72 13.26 15.79
CA VAL A 325 27.16 13.44 15.69
C VAL A 325 27.80 12.71 16.85
N VAL A 326 28.81 11.88 16.55
CA VAL A 326 29.58 11.13 17.54
C VAL A 326 31.06 11.40 17.42
N ASP A 327 31.77 11.24 18.54
CA ASP A 327 33.24 11.25 18.59
C ASP A 327 33.82 9.85 18.25
N GLU A 328 35.15 9.72 18.29
CA GLU A 328 35.88 8.46 18.06
C GLU A 328 35.60 7.38 19.14
N LYS A 329 35.00 7.75 20.28
CA LYS A 329 34.58 6.84 21.36
C LYS A 329 33.10 6.48 21.31
N SER A 330 32.41 6.81 20.23
CA SER A 330 30.96 6.59 20.05
C SER A 330 30.08 7.40 21.02
N GLN A 331 30.61 8.44 21.67
CA GLN A 331 29.86 9.33 22.55
C GLN A 331 29.11 10.36 21.73
N ILE A 332 27.89 10.69 22.14
CA ILE A 332 27.06 11.65 21.42
C ILE A 332 27.47 13.09 21.75
N LEU A 333 27.77 13.86 20.69
CA LEU A 333 28.10 15.28 20.74
C LEU A 333 26.88 16.14 20.41
N TYR A 334 26.07 15.71 19.42
CA TYR A 334 24.90 16.48 18.96
C TYR A 334 23.81 15.55 18.45
N THR A 335 22.55 15.94 18.67
CA THR A 335 21.40 15.26 18.14
C THR A 335 20.37 16.25 17.63
N ASN A 336 19.72 15.91 16.51
CA ASN A 336 18.53 16.59 16.01
C ASN A 336 17.47 15.57 15.62
N TYR A 337 16.23 15.85 15.96
CA TYR A 337 15.06 15.05 15.61
C TYR A 337 13.93 15.98 15.24
N GLN A 338 13.54 16.01 13.97
CA GLN A 338 12.50 16.93 13.50
C GLN A 338 11.67 16.32 12.37
N PRO A 339 10.43 16.79 12.16
CA PRO A 339 9.62 16.41 11.02
C PRO A 339 10.31 16.77 9.69
N ASN A 340 10.19 15.92 8.65
CA ASN A 340 10.84 16.17 7.35
C ASN A 340 10.11 17.18 6.44
N LEU A 341 8.91 17.60 6.78
CA LEU A 341 8.08 18.59 6.07
C LEU A 341 7.90 18.33 4.56
N GLY A 342 8.08 17.07 4.13
CA GLY A 342 7.98 16.68 2.71
C GLY A 342 9.21 17.05 1.85
N ASN A 343 10.22 17.73 2.42
CA ASN A 343 11.51 17.98 1.76
C ASN A 343 12.64 17.99 2.80
N PRO A 344 13.42 16.92 2.88
CA PRO A 344 14.46 16.79 3.90
C PRO A 344 15.68 17.69 3.66
N LEU A 345 15.99 18.07 2.41
CA LEU A 345 17.26 18.74 2.09
C LEU A 345 17.45 20.11 2.76
N PRO A 346 16.46 21.03 2.76
CA PRO A 346 16.61 22.30 3.45
C PRO A 346 16.87 22.13 4.95
N LEU A 347 16.19 21.16 5.58
CA LEU A 347 16.28 20.89 7.02
C LEU A 347 17.66 20.34 7.39
N ILE A 348 18.17 19.38 6.59
CA ILE A 348 19.51 18.81 6.80
C ILE A 348 20.59 19.89 6.59
N ARG A 349 20.46 20.69 5.52
CA ARG A 349 21.37 21.81 5.24
C ARG A 349 21.44 22.77 6.40
N GLU A 350 20.29 23.16 6.95
CA GLU A 350 20.20 24.07 8.10
C GLU A 350 20.96 23.50 9.30
N GLN A 351 20.77 22.22 9.62
CA GLN A 351 21.45 21.57 10.74
C GLN A 351 22.95 21.45 10.52
N LEU A 352 23.39 21.10 9.31
CA LEU A 352 24.81 21.02 8.98
C LEU A 352 25.49 22.40 9.05
N LEU A 353 24.85 23.43 8.53
CA LEU A 353 25.34 24.83 8.65
C LEU A 353 25.40 25.28 10.10
N LYS A 354 24.40 24.94 10.91
CA LYS A 354 24.40 25.24 12.35
C LYS A 354 25.63 24.59 13.02
N ILE A 355 25.90 23.33 12.75
CA ILE A 355 27.05 22.62 13.33
C ILE A 355 28.35 23.30 12.96
N TYR A 356 28.57 23.67 11.68
CA TYR A 356 29.79 24.35 11.26
C TYR A 356 29.93 25.74 11.88
N LYS A 357 28.87 26.51 11.98
CA LYS A 357 28.87 27.87 12.56
C LYS A 357 29.10 27.87 14.08
N GLU A 358 28.53 26.90 14.78
CA GLU A 358 28.71 26.77 16.23
C GLU A 358 30.08 26.17 16.60
N HIS A 359 30.71 25.42 15.68
CA HIS A 359 31.99 24.73 15.90
C HIS A 359 33.00 25.00 14.78
N PRO A 360 33.51 26.26 14.67
CA PRO A 360 34.50 26.59 13.63
C PRO A 360 35.75 25.70 13.71
N GLY A 361 36.22 25.22 12.57
CA GLY A 361 37.39 24.33 12.50
C GLY A 361 37.09 22.85 12.80
N LEU A 362 35.83 22.46 12.90
CA LEU A 362 35.41 21.09 13.12
C LEU A 362 35.94 20.16 12.00
N GLN A 363 36.60 19.07 12.39
CA GLN A 363 37.05 18.01 11.49
C GLN A 363 35.96 16.94 11.38
N VAL A 364 35.31 16.86 10.23
CA VAL A 364 34.35 15.80 9.94
C VAL A 364 35.08 14.69 9.20
N ALA A 365 35.21 13.50 9.83
CA ALA A 365 35.88 12.34 9.24
C ALA A 365 34.98 11.53 8.34
N SER A 366 33.71 11.42 8.68
CA SER A 366 32.75 10.73 7.82
C SER A 366 31.31 11.24 8.00
N VAL A 367 30.54 11.16 6.93
CA VAL A 367 29.11 11.38 6.93
C VAL A 367 28.42 10.19 6.26
N THR A 368 27.52 9.55 7.01
CA THR A 368 26.78 8.38 6.55
C THR A 368 25.29 8.70 6.55
N THR A 369 24.62 8.41 5.44
CA THR A 369 23.17 8.60 5.29
C THR A 369 22.44 7.27 5.32
N THR A 370 21.23 7.27 5.88
CA THR A 370 20.33 6.12 5.92
C THR A 370 18.87 6.56 5.78
N GLY A 371 17.94 5.60 5.75
CA GLY A 371 16.51 5.85 5.61
C GLY A 371 16.05 5.98 4.17
N TYR A 372 14.76 6.27 3.97
CA TYR A 372 14.13 6.34 2.64
C TYR A 372 14.75 7.42 1.72
N GLY A 373 15.23 8.53 2.28
CA GLY A 373 15.87 9.63 1.55
C GLY A 373 17.38 9.50 1.40
N GLU A 374 17.96 8.38 1.78
CA GLU A 374 19.41 8.14 1.82
C GLU A 374 20.13 8.56 0.54
N GLU A 375 19.73 8.05 -0.61
CA GLU A 375 20.39 8.32 -1.90
C GLU A 375 20.29 9.81 -2.31
N LEU A 376 19.13 10.43 -2.07
CA LEU A 376 18.93 11.86 -2.36
C LEU A 376 19.88 12.72 -1.51
N VAL A 377 19.93 12.45 -0.20
CA VAL A 377 20.75 13.21 0.76
C VAL A 377 22.23 12.97 0.48
N LYS A 378 22.63 11.71 0.23
CA LYS A 378 24.01 11.37 -0.14
C LYS A 378 24.48 12.14 -1.37
N ASN A 379 23.68 12.13 -2.43
CA ASN A 379 24.01 12.82 -3.66
C ASN A 379 23.96 14.36 -3.52
N ALA A 380 23.01 14.89 -2.75
CA ALA A 380 22.88 16.33 -2.53
C ALA A 380 24.12 16.91 -1.84
N PHE A 381 24.53 16.32 -0.72
CA PHE A 381 25.58 16.86 0.15
C PHE A 381 26.94 16.17 0.01
N ARG A 382 27.12 15.24 -0.94
CA ARG A 382 28.34 14.46 -1.15
C ARG A 382 28.76 13.66 0.09
N CYS A 383 27.79 13.03 0.76
CA CYS A 383 28.07 12.19 1.93
C CYS A 383 28.92 10.98 1.54
N ASP A 384 29.80 10.52 2.44
CA ASP A 384 30.77 9.46 2.17
C ASP A 384 30.11 8.11 1.93
N TYR A 385 29.11 7.76 2.78
CA TYR A 385 28.48 6.45 2.76
C TYR A 385 26.97 6.58 2.72
N GLY A 386 26.34 5.62 2.02
CA GLY A 386 24.91 5.36 2.12
C GLY A 386 24.74 3.98 2.74
N LEU A 387 23.91 3.87 3.75
CA LEU A 387 23.69 2.65 4.51
C LEU A 387 22.22 2.26 4.50
N VAL A 388 21.93 1.00 4.23
CA VAL A 388 20.57 0.50 4.34
C VAL A 388 20.08 0.62 5.79
N GLU A 389 18.88 1.09 5.97
CA GLU A 389 18.29 1.35 7.29
C GLU A 389 18.34 0.13 8.22
N THR A 390 18.11 -1.08 7.67
CA THR A 390 18.22 -2.35 8.39
C THR A 390 19.57 -2.52 9.07
N VAL A 391 20.67 -2.27 8.36
CA VAL A 391 22.04 -2.38 8.88
C VAL A 391 22.34 -1.28 9.89
N ALA A 392 21.82 -0.06 9.66
CA ALA A 392 21.98 1.04 10.62
C ALA A 392 21.34 0.70 11.97
N HIS A 393 20.09 0.24 11.94
CA HIS A 393 19.36 -0.16 13.14
C HIS A 393 19.98 -1.32 13.87
N PHE A 394 20.46 -2.33 13.14
CA PHE A 394 21.18 -3.47 13.71
C PHE A 394 22.50 -3.04 14.34
N THR A 395 23.28 -2.20 13.65
CA THR A 395 24.54 -1.66 14.18
C THR A 395 24.34 -0.92 15.50
N ALA A 396 23.29 -0.12 15.60
CA ALA A 396 22.97 0.59 16.82
C ALA A 396 22.47 -0.36 17.94
N ALA A 397 21.66 -1.35 17.64
CA ALA A 397 21.17 -2.32 18.62
C ALA A 397 22.31 -3.13 19.24
N LYS A 398 23.29 -3.56 18.45
CA LYS A 398 24.49 -4.27 18.91
C LYS A 398 25.33 -3.45 19.89
N TYR A 399 25.27 -2.12 19.86
CA TYR A 399 25.94 -1.28 20.84
C TYR A 399 25.36 -1.45 22.23
N PHE A 400 24.04 -1.58 22.36
CA PHE A 400 23.33 -1.75 23.65
C PHE A 400 23.30 -3.21 24.10
N MET A 401 23.21 -4.14 23.16
CA MET A 401 23.10 -5.58 23.41
C MET A 401 23.85 -6.32 22.31
N PRO A 402 25.15 -6.65 22.52
CA PRO A 402 25.98 -7.33 21.51
C PRO A 402 25.44 -8.69 21.06
N ASP A 403 24.71 -9.37 21.95
CA ASP A 403 24.11 -10.70 21.75
C ASP A 403 22.57 -10.64 21.64
N VAL A 404 22.06 -9.59 21.01
CA VAL A 404 20.62 -9.40 20.75
C VAL A 404 20.04 -10.55 19.92
N ASP A 405 18.87 -11.08 20.32
CA ASP A 405 18.13 -12.12 19.61
C ASP A 405 17.13 -11.53 18.63
N PHE A 406 16.49 -10.40 19.02
CA PHE A 406 15.44 -9.79 18.22
C PHE A 406 15.43 -8.27 18.36
N ILE A 407 15.20 -7.61 17.24
CA ILE A 407 15.10 -6.14 17.19
C ILE A 407 13.73 -5.78 16.62
N ILE A 408 13.04 -4.84 17.30
CA ILE A 408 11.77 -4.32 16.84
C ILE A 408 11.88 -2.82 16.69
N ASP A 409 11.82 -2.36 15.44
CA ASP A 409 11.79 -0.95 15.12
C ASP A 409 10.37 -0.55 14.68
N ILE A 410 9.74 0.36 15.43
CA ILE A 410 8.44 0.92 15.08
C ILE A 410 8.60 2.42 14.81
N GLY A 411 8.66 2.75 13.55
CA GLY A 411 8.73 4.13 13.07
C GLY A 411 7.38 4.83 13.02
N GLY A 412 7.35 5.97 12.35
CA GLY A 412 6.12 6.73 12.14
C GLY A 412 5.15 6.05 11.18
N GLN A 413 5.65 5.36 10.16
CA GLN A 413 4.83 4.78 9.09
C GLN A 413 5.14 3.34 8.77
N ASP A 414 6.32 2.89 9.10
CA ASP A 414 6.79 1.54 8.86
C ASP A 414 7.26 0.89 10.17
N MET A 415 7.24 -0.42 10.11
CA MET A 415 7.70 -1.29 11.16
C MET A 415 8.64 -2.30 10.54
N LYS A 416 9.79 -2.50 11.15
CA LYS A 416 10.78 -3.49 10.76
C LYS A 416 11.20 -4.29 11.99
N CYS A 417 11.23 -5.59 11.83
CA CYS A 417 11.68 -6.47 12.89
C CYS A 417 12.74 -7.41 12.33
N PHE A 418 13.76 -7.69 13.12
CA PHE A 418 14.89 -8.49 12.70
C PHE A 418 15.11 -9.61 13.69
N LYS A 419 15.12 -10.84 13.23
CA LYS A 419 15.59 -11.99 14.00
C LYS A 419 17.07 -12.12 13.79
N ILE A 420 17.82 -12.30 14.87
CA ILE A 420 19.28 -12.41 14.84
C ILE A 420 19.65 -13.80 15.32
N GLU A 421 20.43 -14.51 14.54
CA GLU A 421 20.97 -15.82 14.85
C GLU A 421 22.44 -15.83 14.48
N ASP A 422 23.27 -16.38 15.36
CA ASP A 422 24.72 -16.43 15.16
C ASP A 422 25.40 -15.07 14.91
N GLY A 423 24.81 -13.98 15.41
CA GLY A 423 25.32 -12.63 15.26
C GLY A 423 25.03 -11.95 13.93
N ALA A 424 24.24 -12.57 13.06
CA ALA A 424 23.79 -12.03 11.78
C ALA A 424 22.25 -12.01 11.69
N ILE A 425 21.69 -11.19 10.80
CA ILE A 425 20.26 -11.14 10.53
C ILE A 425 19.83 -12.43 9.83
N SER A 426 19.00 -13.23 10.51
CA SER A 426 18.45 -14.49 9.97
C SER A 426 17.06 -14.32 9.36
N ASN A 427 16.29 -13.30 9.75
CA ASN A 427 15.01 -12.99 9.15
C ASN A 427 14.64 -11.51 9.29
N ILE A 428 13.93 -11.00 8.32
CA ILE A 428 13.45 -9.61 8.27
C ILE A 428 11.93 -9.62 8.12
N PHE A 429 11.22 -9.11 9.12
CA PHE A 429 9.79 -8.88 9.06
C PHE A 429 9.54 -7.39 8.82
N GLN A 430 8.63 -7.09 7.94
CA GLN A 430 8.28 -5.71 7.63
C GLN A 430 6.77 -5.64 7.39
N ASN A 431 6.13 -4.59 7.93
CA ASN A 431 4.74 -4.35 7.59
C ASN A 431 4.63 -4.06 6.10
N ASP A 432 3.50 -4.47 5.56
CA ASP A 432 3.16 -4.12 4.18
C ASP A 432 2.81 -2.62 4.08
N ALA A 433 1.90 -2.28 3.20
CA ALA A 433 1.46 -0.90 3.02
C ALA A 433 0.73 -0.28 4.23
N CYS A 434 0.31 -1.08 5.21
CA CYS A 434 -0.52 -0.61 6.31
C CYS A 434 0.29 -0.10 7.51
N SER A 435 0.08 1.16 7.89
CA SER A 435 0.69 1.75 9.09
C SER A 435 -0.05 1.43 10.40
N SER A 436 -1.01 0.50 10.39
CA SER A 436 -1.63 0.01 11.63
C SER A 436 -0.57 -0.72 12.46
N GLY A 437 -0.29 -0.19 13.64
CA GLY A 437 0.85 -0.63 14.43
C GLY A 437 2.06 0.32 14.40
N CYS A 438 2.01 1.42 13.66
CA CYS A 438 3.06 2.44 13.61
C CYS A 438 2.63 3.75 14.30
N GLY A 439 3.56 4.66 14.51
CA GLY A 439 3.31 5.91 15.23
C GLY A 439 2.25 6.81 14.61
N SER A 440 2.17 6.84 13.25
CA SER A 440 1.14 7.62 12.55
C SER A 440 -0.29 7.11 12.77
N PHE A 441 -0.46 5.84 13.14
CA PHE A 441 -1.75 5.30 13.54
C PHE A 441 -2.23 5.98 14.82
N LEU A 442 -1.39 6.00 15.87
CA LEU A 442 -1.70 6.68 17.14
C LEU A 442 -1.90 8.18 16.94
N GLN A 443 -1.07 8.82 16.13
CA GLN A 443 -1.18 10.25 15.84
C GLN A 443 -2.52 10.57 15.15
N THR A 444 -2.97 9.75 14.20
CA THR A 444 -4.25 9.95 13.51
C THR A 444 -5.42 9.91 14.50
N PHE A 445 -5.43 8.93 15.42
CA PHE A 445 -6.49 8.84 16.43
C PHE A 445 -6.42 9.95 17.47
N ALA A 446 -5.21 10.30 17.94
CA ALA A 446 -5.04 11.43 18.86
C ALA A 446 -5.61 12.72 18.26
N GLN A 447 -5.27 13.05 17.01
CA GLN A 447 -5.77 14.23 16.31
C GLN A 447 -7.28 14.18 16.08
N ALA A 448 -7.82 13.01 15.69
CA ALA A 448 -9.26 12.83 15.50
C ALA A 448 -10.06 13.06 16.80
N LEU A 449 -9.45 12.75 17.94
CA LEU A 449 -10.01 12.95 19.28
C LEU A 449 -9.65 14.33 19.88
N GLY A 450 -8.93 15.20 19.15
CA GLY A 450 -8.61 16.56 19.58
C GLY A 450 -7.40 16.67 20.51
N TYR A 451 -6.51 15.69 20.54
CA TYR A 451 -5.34 15.65 21.43
C TYR A 451 -4.02 15.71 20.66
N ASP A 452 -3.01 16.30 21.29
CA ASP A 452 -1.62 16.08 20.91
C ASP A 452 -1.22 14.63 21.23
N VAL A 453 -0.37 14.03 20.37
CA VAL A 453 -0.01 12.61 20.48
C VAL A 453 0.69 12.25 21.79
N LYS A 454 1.53 13.14 22.33
CA LYS A 454 2.21 12.91 23.63
C LYS A 454 1.23 12.96 24.79
N LYS A 455 0.33 13.94 24.78
CA LYS A 455 -0.74 14.05 25.76
C LYS A 455 -1.66 12.85 25.69
N PHE A 456 -2.05 12.42 24.48
CA PHE A 456 -2.89 11.24 24.29
C PHE A 456 -2.24 9.97 24.82
N ALA A 457 -0.95 9.76 24.54
CA ALA A 457 -0.17 8.63 25.09
C ALA A 457 -0.17 8.60 26.62
N SER A 458 0.03 9.76 27.25
CA SER A 458 0.05 9.86 28.74
C SER A 458 -1.28 9.56 29.41
N LEU A 459 -2.41 9.81 28.71
CA LEU A 459 -3.75 9.49 29.25
C LEU A 459 -3.94 7.97 29.44
N GLY A 460 -3.38 7.17 28.50
CA GLY A 460 -3.55 5.70 28.53
C GLY A 460 -2.76 4.98 29.63
N LEU A 461 -1.77 5.62 30.27
CA LEU A 461 -0.88 4.94 31.22
C LEU A 461 -1.62 4.35 32.41
N PHE A 462 -2.59 5.08 32.97
CA PHE A 462 -3.35 4.69 34.15
C PHE A 462 -4.84 4.45 33.86
N ALA A 463 -5.16 4.05 32.64
CA ALA A 463 -6.51 3.66 32.25
C ALA A 463 -6.97 2.45 33.10
N ASP A 464 -8.16 2.54 33.68
CA ASP A 464 -8.72 1.52 34.58
C ASP A 464 -9.30 0.31 33.84
N ARG A 465 -9.84 0.55 32.62
CA ARG A 465 -10.48 -0.44 31.77
C ARG A 465 -10.12 -0.25 30.29
N PRO A 466 -8.85 -0.47 29.86
CA PRO A 466 -8.45 -0.32 28.47
C PRO A 466 -9.40 -1.07 27.53
N VAL A 467 -9.83 -0.44 26.43
CA VAL A 467 -10.75 -1.09 25.48
C VAL A 467 -10.03 -2.18 24.73
N ASP A 468 -10.61 -3.38 24.64
CA ASP A 468 -10.10 -4.41 23.73
C ASP A 468 -10.48 -4.07 22.28
N LEU A 469 -9.55 -3.49 21.57
CA LEU A 469 -9.70 -3.14 20.16
C LEU A 469 -9.16 -4.23 19.21
N GLY A 470 -8.51 -5.24 19.75
CA GLY A 470 -7.89 -6.33 18.98
C GLY A 470 -6.79 -5.85 18.02
N SER A 471 -6.51 -6.65 17.00
CA SER A 471 -5.52 -6.35 15.96
C SER A 471 -6.22 -6.09 14.63
N ARG A 472 -6.43 -4.84 14.25
CA ARG A 472 -7.17 -4.43 13.04
C ARG A 472 -6.44 -3.35 12.26
N CYS A 473 -6.70 -3.23 10.95
CA CYS A 473 -6.19 -2.13 10.16
C CYS A 473 -6.84 -0.80 10.60
N THR A 474 -6.21 0.33 10.25
CA THR A 474 -6.65 1.67 10.65
C THR A 474 -8.11 1.96 10.30
N VAL A 475 -8.57 1.47 9.15
CA VAL A 475 -9.96 1.68 8.68
C VAL A 475 -10.96 0.98 9.59
N PHE A 476 -10.77 -0.32 9.86
CA PHE A 476 -11.65 -1.08 10.77
C PHE A 476 -11.51 -0.62 12.22
N MET A 477 -10.33 -0.16 12.61
CA MET A 477 -10.09 0.38 13.96
C MET A 477 -10.91 1.63 14.23
N ASN A 478 -11.09 2.49 13.23
CA ASN A 478 -11.91 3.68 13.37
C ASN A 478 -13.36 3.33 13.79
N SER A 479 -13.95 2.33 13.13
CA SER A 479 -15.28 1.83 13.52
C SER A 479 -15.30 1.25 14.94
N SER A 480 -14.24 0.53 15.34
CA SER A 480 -14.13 -0.04 16.70
C SER A 480 -13.99 1.05 17.77
N VAL A 481 -13.19 2.08 17.53
CA VAL A 481 -13.04 3.23 18.43
C VAL A 481 -14.36 3.97 18.59
N LYS A 482 -15.09 4.23 17.49
CA LYS A 482 -16.41 4.87 17.55
C LYS A 482 -17.44 4.02 18.28
N GLN A 483 -17.38 2.70 18.09
CA GLN A 483 -18.26 1.81 18.84
C GLN A 483 -17.95 1.87 20.34
N ALA A 484 -16.66 1.83 20.72
CA ALA A 484 -16.26 1.97 22.12
C ALA A 484 -16.72 3.30 22.75
N GLN A 485 -16.66 4.41 21.98
CA GLN A 485 -17.19 5.70 22.43
C GLN A 485 -18.69 5.67 22.65
N LYS A 486 -19.45 5.04 21.74
CA LYS A 486 -20.92 4.83 21.91
C LYS A 486 -21.23 3.97 23.14
N ASP A 487 -20.35 3.02 23.44
CA ASP A 487 -20.46 2.12 24.60
C ASP A 487 -19.92 2.78 25.90
N GLY A 488 -19.60 4.08 25.88
CA GLY A 488 -19.23 4.88 27.05
C GLY A 488 -17.78 4.72 27.50
N ALA A 489 -16.86 4.25 26.65
CA ALA A 489 -15.46 4.18 26.99
C ALA A 489 -14.84 5.59 27.09
N SER A 490 -14.05 5.82 28.16
CA SER A 490 -13.32 7.08 28.34
C SER A 490 -12.16 7.21 27.33
N ILE A 491 -11.68 8.44 27.15
CA ILE A 491 -10.53 8.72 26.25
C ILE A 491 -9.27 7.99 26.75
N GLU A 492 -9.09 7.89 28.07
CA GLU A 492 -7.99 7.16 28.71
C GLU A 492 -8.02 5.68 28.31
N ASN A 493 -9.20 5.06 28.41
CA ASN A 493 -9.41 3.66 28.09
C ASN A 493 -9.24 3.38 26.59
N ILE A 494 -9.64 4.31 25.72
CA ILE A 494 -9.41 4.23 24.26
C ILE A 494 -7.91 4.40 23.94
N SER A 495 -7.22 5.34 24.59
CA SER A 495 -5.78 5.56 24.37
C SER A 495 -4.95 4.33 24.74
N ALA A 496 -5.25 3.72 25.90
CA ALA A 496 -4.62 2.47 26.32
C ALA A 496 -4.92 1.33 25.35
N GLY A 497 -6.18 1.16 24.96
CA GLY A 497 -6.61 0.14 23.99
C GLY A 497 -5.93 0.26 22.62
N LEU A 498 -5.76 1.48 22.11
CA LEU A 498 -5.01 1.74 20.89
C LEU A 498 -3.52 1.41 21.02
N SER A 499 -2.91 1.72 22.17
CA SER A 499 -1.50 1.37 22.45
C SER A 499 -1.30 -0.14 22.49
N ILE A 500 -2.23 -0.88 23.11
CA ILE A 500 -2.23 -2.36 23.12
C ILE A 500 -2.43 -2.90 21.68
N SER A 501 -3.34 -2.31 20.93
CA SER A 501 -3.61 -2.72 19.54
C SER A 501 -2.39 -2.56 18.62
N VAL A 502 -1.58 -1.51 18.80
CA VAL A 502 -0.30 -1.33 18.07
C VAL A 502 0.59 -2.54 18.28
N VAL A 503 0.72 -2.99 19.50
CA VAL A 503 1.55 -4.15 19.88
C VAL A 503 0.98 -5.44 19.28
N LYS A 504 -0.32 -5.67 19.43
CA LYS A 504 -0.99 -6.85 18.85
C LYS A 504 -0.84 -6.88 17.32
N ASN A 505 -0.91 -5.74 16.63
CA ASN A 505 -0.64 -5.66 15.21
C ASN A 505 0.82 -6.01 14.86
N ALA A 506 1.78 -5.54 15.65
CA ALA A 506 3.19 -5.86 15.46
C ALA A 506 3.43 -7.37 15.58
N LEU A 507 3.01 -7.95 16.69
CA LEU A 507 3.28 -9.36 17.02
C LEU A 507 2.52 -10.32 16.09
N TYR A 508 1.21 -10.14 15.93
CA TYR A 508 0.34 -11.14 15.29
C TYR A 508 0.12 -10.90 13.79
N LYS A 509 0.34 -9.67 13.27
CA LYS A 509 0.15 -9.40 11.83
C LYS A 509 1.44 -9.23 11.06
N VAL A 510 2.47 -8.65 11.67
CA VAL A 510 3.75 -8.40 11.00
C VAL A 510 4.72 -9.53 11.27
N ILE A 511 5.03 -9.79 12.53
CA ILE A 511 5.98 -10.84 12.92
C ILE A 511 5.33 -12.22 12.76
N ARG A 512 4.02 -12.33 13.04
CA ARG A 512 3.23 -13.58 13.05
C ARG A 512 3.76 -14.59 14.05
N ALA A 513 4.22 -14.11 15.19
CA ALA A 513 4.69 -14.96 16.26
C ALA A 513 3.54 -15.81 16.80
N SER A 514 3.76 -17.12 16.93
CA SER A 514 2.81 -18.06 17.51
C SER A 514 2.95 -18.09 19.03
N SER A 515 4.13 -17.76 19.54
CA SER A 515 4.41 -17.63 20.96
C SER A 515 5.51 -16.60 21.22
N PRO A 516 5.58 -16.02 22.44
CA PRO A 516 6.64 -15.11 22.84
C PRO A 516 8.04 -15.70 22.76
N GLU A 517 8.19 -17.00 22.98
CA GLU A 517 9.48 -17.70 22.98
C GLU A 517 10.16 -17.70 21.61
N GLU A 518 9.41 -17.58 20.52
CA GLU A 518 9.95 -17.51 19.15
C GLU A 518 10.82 -16.26 18.92
N LEU A 519 10.61 -15.20 19.70
CA LEU A 519 11.37 -13.95 19.59
C LEU A 519 12.66 -13.95 20.43
N GLY A 520 12.88 -14.99 21.26
CA GLY A 520 13.99 -15.01 22.20
C GLY A 520 13.74 -14.13 23.42
N ARG A 521 14.79 -13.88 24.19
CA ARG A 521 14.69 -13.10 25.44
C ARG A 521 15.49 -11.81 25.44
N LYS A 522 16.43 -11.66 24.49
CA LYS A 522 17.31 -10.50 24.36
C LYS A 522 16.79 -9.59 23.26
N ILE A 523 15.80 -8.76 23.63
CA ILE A 523 15.03 -7.96 22.69
C ILE A 523 15.39 -6.47 22.86
N VAL A 524 15.76 -5.82 21.77
CA VAL A 524 15.93 -4.36 21.70
C VAL A 524 14.74 -3.77 20.93
N VAL A 525 14.04 -2.82 21.56
CA VAL A 525 12.96 -2.07 20.92
C VAL A 525 13.41 -0.65 20.61
N GLN A 526 13.09 -0.17 19.41
CA GLN A 526 13.54 1.11 18.90
C GLN A 526 12.52 1.75 17.98
N GLY A 527 12.79 2.95 17.48
CA GLY A 527 11.85 3.76 16.73
C GLY A 527 11.07 4.75 17.60
N GLY A 528 10.58 5.81 16.99
CA GLY A 528 9.91 6.90 17.70
C GLY A 528 8.63 6.50 18.45
N THR A 529 7.98 5.43 18.03
CA THR A 529 6.75 4.94 18.67
C THR A 529 6.99 4.41 20.09
N PHE A 530 8.17 3.87 20.38
CA PHE A 530 8.53 3.39 21.71
C PHE A 530 8.84 4.49 22.74
N TYR A 531 8.83 5.77 22.35
CA TYR A 531 8.75 6.86 23.31
C TYR A 531 7.37 6.95 23.99
N ASN A 532 6.34 6.32 23.40
CA ASN A 532 5.07 6.10 24.07
C ASN A 532 5.20 4.93 25.06
N GLU A 533 5.27 5.22 26.33
CA GLU A 533 5.48 4.23 27.39
C GLU A 533 4.26 3.31 27.60
N ALA A 534 3.06 3.72 27.17
CA ALA A 534 1.91 2.83 27.12
C ALA A 534 2.11 1.71 26.07
N VAL A 535 2.68 2.02 24.90
CA VAL A 535 3.06 1.00 23.88
C VAL A 535 4.18 0.11 24.42
N LEU A 536 5.21 0.70 25.03
CA LEU A 536 6.34 -0.05 25.57
C LEU A 536 5.89 -1.04 26.66
N ARG A 537 5.03 -0.57 27.58
CA ARG A 537 4.47 -1.43 28.64
C ARG A 537 3.54 -2.51 28.10
N ALA A 538 2.68 -2.14 27.14
CA ALA A 538 1.81 -3.10 26.48
C ALA A 538 2.63 -4.22 25.80
N PHE A 539 3.78 -3.87 25.20
CA PHE A 539 4.68 -4.83 24.58
C PHE A 539 5.26 -5.82 25.60
N GLU A 540 5.79 -5.32 26.72
CA GLU A 540 6.31 -6.18 27.78
C GLU A 540 5.26 -7.10 28.40
N LYS A 541 4.04 -6.58 28.57
CA LYS A 541 2.91 -7.38 29.09
C LYS A 541 2.48 -8.48 28.14
N GLU A 542 2.37 -8.16 26.85
CA GLU A 542 1.96 -9.13 25.83
C GLU A 542 3.02 -10.23 25.62
N MET A 543 4.30 -9.85 25.69
CA MET A 543 5.43 -10.77 25.53
C MET A 543 5.80 -11.51 26.82
N GLY A 544 5.45 -11.00 27.99
CA GLY A 544 5.90 -11.55 29.27
C GLY A 544 7.40 -11.47 29.53
N VAL A 545 8.11 -10.58 28.81
CA VAL A 545 9.56 -10.36 28.92
C VAL A 545 9.90 -8.88 29.04
N GLU A 546 10.98 -8.57 29.77
CA GLU A 546 11.55 -7.23 29.80
C GLU A 546 12.37 -6.98 28.54
N VAL A 547 12.27 -5.77 27.96
CA VAL A 547 13.01 -5.38 26.76
C VAL A 547 13.93 -4.21 27.04
N ILE A 548 14.96 -4.02 26.22
CA ILE A 548 15.80 -2.83 26.23
C ILE A 548 15.22 -1.79 25.28
N ARG A 549 14.84 -0.63 25.81
CA ARG A 549 14.52 0.57 25.04
C ARG A 549 15.61 1.61 25.30
N PRO A 550 16.53 1.87 24.34
CA PRO A 550 17.53 2.94 24.47
C PRO A 550 16.90 4.32 24.67
N ASP A 551 17.59 5.22 25.38
CA ASP A 551 17.18 6.63 25.54
C ASP A 551 17.08 7.34 24.17
N ILE A 552 17.85 6.89 23.20
CA ILE A 552 17.87 7.35 21.81
C ILE A 552 17.00 6.50 20.86
N ALA A 553 15.98 5.82 21.36
CA ALA A 553 15.16 4.88 20.56
C ALA A 553 14.72 5.44 19.20
N GLY A 554 14.36 6.74 19.13
CA GLY A 554 13.98 7.40 17.86
C GLY A 554 15.16 7.85 17.00
N LEU A 555 16.41 7.76 17.48
CA LEU A 555 17.63 8.18 16.79
C LEU A 555 18.52 7.00 16.38
N MET A 556 18.08 5.76 16.62
CA MET A 556 18.90 4.56 16.42
C MET A 556 19.41 4.44 14.98
N GLY A 557 18.62 4.75 13.96
CA GLY A 557 19.06 4.75 12.57
C GLY A 557 20.21 5.73 12.32
N ALA A 558 20.10 6.97 12.79
CA ALA A 558 21.16 7.97 12.64
C ALA A 558 22.39 7.62 13.48
N TYR A 559 22.21 7.11 14.70
CA TYR A 559 23.32 6.68 15.55
C TYR A 559 24.07 5.49 14.94
N GLY A 560 23.36 4.49 14.45
CA GLY A 560 23.97 3.35 13.75
C GLY A 560 24.69 3.73 12.45
N ALA A 561 24.16 4.70 11.71
CA ALA A 561 24.84 5.27 10.54
C ALA A 561 26.14 5.99 10.94
N ALA A 562 26.15 6.76 12.04
CA ALA A 562 27.36 7.39 12.56
C ALA A 562 28.41 6.34 12.99
N LEU A 563 27.99 5.30 13.72
CA LEU A 563 28.87 4.19 14.14
C LEU A 563 29.44 3.42 12.94
N PHE A 564 28.65 3.22 11.89
CA PHE A 564 29.13 2.60 10.66
C PHE A 564 30.21 3.48 10.01
N GLY A 565 29.96 4.77 9.86
CA GLY A 565 30.93 5.73 9.32
C GLY A 565 32.22 5.79 10.12
N LEU A 566 32.14 5.76 11.45
CA LEU A 566 33.28 5.64 12.37
C LEU A 566 34.15 4.39 12.06
N ARG A 567 33.51 3.21 12.01
CA ARG A 567 34.21 1.95 11.70
C ARG A 567 34.85 1.97 10.32
N GLN A 568 34.17 2.48 9.30
CA GLN A 568 34.70 2.58 7.94
C GLN A 568 35.89 3.55 7.85
N SER A 569 35.79 4.70 8.54
CA SER A 569 36.88 5.66 8.59
C SER A 569 38.15 5.09 9.28
N GLN A 570 37.94 4.35 10.36
CA GLN A 570 39.04 3.66 11.07
C GLN A 570 39.68 2.60 10.17
N LYS A 571 38.88 1.74 9.50
CA LYS A 571 39.39 0.73 8.54
C LYS A 571 40.18 1.36 7.38
N ALA A 572 39.69 2.50 6.86
CA ALA A 572 40.28 3.20 5.73
C ALA A 572 41.37 4.24 6.12
N HIS A 573 41.63 4.43 7.41
CA HIS A 573 42.51 5.51 7.94
C HIS A 573 42.11 6.90 7.41
N LYS A 574 40.82 7.13 7.24
CA LYS A 574 40.25 8.38 6.67
C LYS A 574 39.97 9.39 7.76
N THR A 575 40.57 10.60 7.63
CA THR A 575 40.43 11.67 8.61
C THR A 575 39.56 12.84 8.14
N ALA A 576 39.15 12.86 6.87
CA ALA A 576 38.36 13.94 6.30
C ALA A 576 37.24 13.38 5.39
N SER A 577 36.05 13.90 5.55
CA SER A 577 34.87 13.59 4.73
C SER A 577 34.92 14.33 3.39
N ALA A 578 34.27 13.74 2.37
CA ALA A 578 34.00 14.39 1.08
C ALA A 578 32.77 15.31 1.12
N MET A 579 32.06 15.38 2.25
CA MET A 579 30.88 16.21 2.41
C MET A 579 31.17 17.69 2.10
N MET A 580 30.17 18.42 1.64
CA MET A 580 30.22 19.86 1.40
C MET A 580 30.71 20.61 2.64
N ASN A 581 31.62 21.55 2.46
CA ASN A 581 32.03 22.45 3.51
C ASN A 581 30.98 23.56 3.75
N GLU A 582 31.23 24.44 4.74
CA GLU A 582 30.30 25.51 5.12
C GLU A 582 29.93 26.40 3.94
N GLN A 583 30.93 26.85 3.14
CA GLN A 583 30.72 27.78 1.98
C GLN A 583 29.90 27.09 0.88
N GLU A 584 30.20 25.83 0.59
CA GLU A 584 29.44 25.04 -0.39
C GLU A 584 28.00 24.78 0.07
N LEU A 585 27.78 24.54 1.37
CA LEU A 585 26.45 24.40 1.97
C LEU A 585 25.65 25.73 1.91
N GLU A 586 26.31 26.88 2.11
CA GLU A 586 25.66 28.18 1.96
C GLU A 586 25.24 28.45 0.52
N ALA A 587 26.06 28.06 -0.44
CA ALA A 587 25.78 28.18 -1.87
C ALA A 587 24.85 27.10 -2.43
N PHE A 588 24.46 26.10 -1.62
CA PHE A 588 23.62 24.98 -2.07
C PHE A 588 22.25 25.47 -2.55
N ALA A 589 21.92 25.07 -3.78
CA ALA A 589 20.60 25.27 -4.37
C ALA A 589 20.16 23.97 -5.10
N GLN A 590 18.87 23.75 -5.14
CA GLN A 590 18.23 22.60 -5.77
C GLN A 590 17.16 23.08 -6.74
N LYS A 591 17.15 22.51 -7.95
CA LYS A 591 16.05 22.64 -8.90
C LYS A 591 15.47 21.26 -9.17
N VAL A 592 14.18 21.11 -8.93
CA VAL A 592 13.45 19.86 -9.18
C VAL A 592 12.64 20.01 -10.46
N VAL A 593 12.85 19.09 -11.39
CA VAL A 593 12.07 19.01 -12.63
C VAL A 593 11.61 17.56 -12.78
N SER A 594 10.35 17.39 -13.10
CA SER A 594 9.83 16.07 -13.39
C SER A 594 9.68 15.93 -14.91
N VAL A 595 10.12 14.79 -15.48
CA VAL A 595 10.18 14.55 -16.93
C VAL A 595 9.58 13.18 -17.24
N LYS A 596 8.83 13.07 -18.34
CA LYS A 596 8.39 11.77 -18.86
C LYS A 596 9.52 11.14 -19.68
N CYS A 597 9.96 9.95 -19.29
CA CYS A 597 11.02 9.23 -20.00
C CYS A 597 10.54 8.77 -21.38
N GLY A 598 11.29 9.11 -22.41
CA GLY A 598 11.03 8.64 -23.81
C GLY A 598 11.85 7.40 -24.19
N GLY A 599 12.55 6.75 -23.24
CA GLY A 599 13.52 5.70 -23.54
C GLY A 599 12.93 4.34 -23.92
N CYS A 600 11.69 4.06 -23.54
CA CYS A 600 10.97 2.80 -23.84
C CYS A 600 9.46 2.96 -23.62
N GLY A 601 8.68 1.93 -23.88
CA GLY A 601 7.21 1.93 -23.72
C GLY A 601 6.70 2.15 -22.29
N ASN A 602 7.53 2.02 -21.26
CA ASN A 602 7.15 2.25 -19.86
C ASN A 602 6.90 3.72 -19.53
N HIS A 603 7.46 4.66 -20.31
CA HIS A 603 7.27 6.10 -20.13
C HIS A 603 7.34 6.57 -18.68
N CYS A 604 8.35 6.10 -17.92
CA CYS A 604 8.53 6.41 -16.51
C CYS A 604 8.44 7.90 -16.23
N GLN A 605 7.79 8.28 -15.12
CA GLN A 605 7.82 9.65 -14.61
C GLN A 605 9.08 9.80 -13.77
N LEU A 606 10.01 10.62 -14.27
CA LEU A 606 11.31 10.87 -13.62
C LEU A 606 11.26 12.17 -12.83
N THR A 607 11.79 12.14 -11.62
CA THR A 607 12.12 13.34 -10.85
C THR A 607 13.61 13.61 -11.00
N VAL A 608 13.96 14.73 -11.61
CA VAL A 608 15.35 15.16 -11.83
C VAL A 608 15.66 16.29 -10.87
N ASN A 609 16.51 16.02 -9.90
CA ASN A 609 17.07 17.00 -9.00
C ASN A 609 18.39 17.49 -9.59
N THR A 610 18.51 18.79 -9.85
CA THR A 610 19.75 19.42 -10.31
C THR A 610 20.27 20.32 -9.20
N PHE A 611 21.52 20.10 -8.77
CA PHE A 611 22.17 20.88 -7.71
C PHE A 611 22.98 22.05 -8.30
N ALA A 612 23.33 23.00 -7.45
CA ALA A 612 24.04 24.22 -7.87
C ALA A 612 25.36 23.94 -8.60
N ASP A 613 26.05 22.86 -8.27
CA ASP A 613 27.30 22.40 -8.90
C ASP A 613 27.09 21.64 -10.22
N GLY A 614 25.87 21.58 -10.72
CA GLY A 614 25.51 20.93 -11.98
C GLY A 614 25.28 19.41 -11.88
N ARG A 615 25.53 18.77 -10.72
CA ARG A 615 25.23 17.36 -10.51
C ARG A 615 23.72 17.11 -10.57
N LYS A 616 23.34 15.93 -11.04
CA LYS A 616 21.94 15.53 -11.15
C LYS A 616 21.71 14.24 -10.39
N TYR A 617 20.60 14.19 -9.68
CA TYR A 617 20.05 12.96 -9.11
C TYR A 617 18.69 12.68 -9.76
N ILE A 618 18.54 11.51 -10.38
CA ILE A 618 17.34 11.11 -11.11
C ILE A 618 16.70 9.94 -10.34
N SER A 619 15.43 10.09 -10.04
CA SER A 619 14.61 9.06 -9.39
C SER A 619 13.32 8.80 -10.16
N GLY A 620 12.58 7.72 -9.80
CA GLY A 620 11.37 7.29 -10.50
C GLY A 620 11.63 6.44 -11.76
N ASN A 621 12.90 6.15 -12.08
CA ASN A 621 13.28 5.30 -13.19
C ASN A 621 13.14 3.81 -12.83
N ARG A 622 12.57 3.03 -13.76
CA ARG A 622 12.49 1.57 -13.67
C ARG A 622 13.72 0.86 -14.29
N CYS A 623 14.66 1.59 -14.86
CA CYS A 623 15.92 1.09 -15.42
C CYS A 623 16.99 2.19 -15.39
N ASP A 624 18.26 1.84 -15.64
CA ASP A 624 19.40 2.77 -15.60
C ASP A 624 19.53 3.68 -16.82
N LYS A 625 18.80 3.41 -17.89
CA LYS A 625 18.89 4.17 -19.13
C LYS A 625 18.79 5.70 -18.96
N PRO A 626 17.86 6.23 -18.11
CA PRO A 626 17.82 7.67 -17.87
C PRO A 626 19.04 8.24 -17.16
N VAL A 627 19.75 7.41 -16.38
CA VAL A 627 20.92 7.81 -15.58
C VAL A 627 22.21 7.58 -16.36
N THR A 628 22.36 6.43 -17.00
CA THR A 628 23.61 5.99 -17.64
C THR A 628 23.63 6.19 -19.16
N GLY A 629 22.48 6.44 -19.79
CA GLY A 629 22.32 6.45 -21.24
C GLY A 629 22.38 5.05 -21.90
N LYS A 630 22.68 3.99 -21.14
CA LYS A 630 22.82 2.62 -21.65
C LYS A 630 21.56 1.80 -21.37
N SER A 631 21.24 0.88 -22.27
CA SER A 631 20.22 -0.15 -22.02
C SER A 631 20.69 -1.08 -20.92
N ALA A 632 19.76 -1.66 -20.15
CA ALA A 632 20.09 -2.70 -19.18
C ALA A 632 20.76 -3.87 -19.88
N ASP A 633 21.75 -4.48 -19.23
CA ASP A 633 22.28 -5.77 -19.65
C ASP A 633 21.30 -6.86 -19.18
N ASP A 634 20.54 -7.38 -20.12
CA ASP A 634 19.54 -8.44 -19.87
C ASP A 634 20.14 -9.85 -20.07
N SER A 635 21.46 -10.00 -20.25
CA SER A 635 22.13 -11.29 -20.52
C SER A 635 21.92 -12.34 -19.41
N LEU A 636 21.83 -11.88 -18.14
CA LEU A 636 21.59 -12.70 -16.95
C LEU A 636 20.16 -12.55 -16.41
N ASN A 637 19.18 -12.23 -17.26
CA ASN A 637 17.81 -11.98 -16.89
C ASN A 637 16.85 -12.90 -17.68
N LEU A 638 16.36 -13.94 -17.03
CA LEU A 638 15.46 -14.91 -17.64
C LEU A 638 14.06 -14.32 -17.92
N TYR A 639 13.59 -13.32 -17.16
CA TYR A 639 12.34 -12.61 -17.46
C TYR A 639 12.40 -11.90 -18.81
N ALA A 640 13.49 -11.20 -19.10
CA ALA A 640 13.70 -10.55 -20.38
C ALA A 640 13.72 -11.56 -21.54
N TYR A 641 14.38 -12.72 -21.35
CA TYR A 641 14.40 -13.80 -22.33
C TYR A 641 12.98 -14.37 -22.58
N LYS A 642 12.20 -14.62 -21.53
CA LYS A 642 10.81 -15.11 -21.66
C LYS A 642 9.93 -14.11 -22.42
N GLN A 643 10.10 -12.79 -22.18
CA GLN A 643 9.39 -11.75 -22.94
C GLN A 643 9.78 -11.78 -24.43
N GLN A 644 11.06 -11.93 -24.75
CA GLN A 644 11.55 -12.07 -26.13
C GLN A 644 10.97 -13.31 -26.81
N LEU A 645 10.98 -14.44 -26.11
CA LEU A 645 10.47 -15.71 -26.62
C LEU A 645 8.97 -15.66 -26.92
N LEU A 646 8.16 -14.99 -26.07
CA LEU A 646 6.73 -14.78 -26.34
C LEU A 646 6.50 -13.85 -27.53
N ALA A 647 7.37 -12.87 -27.77
CA ALA A 647 7.27 -11.96 -28.91
C ALA A 647 7.58 -12.61 -30.27
N GLU A 648 8.09 -13.85 -30.30
CA GLU A 648 8.30 -14.62 -31.54
C GLU A 648 6.98 -15.15 -32.12
N TYR A 649 5.92 -15.33 -31.31
CA TYR A 649 4.62 -15.83 -31.73
C TYR A 649 3.80 -14.74 -32.44
N LYS A 650 4.09 -14.57 -33.74
CA LYS A 650 3.44 -13.56 -34.61
C LYS A 650 2.31 -14.16 -35.42
N PRO A 651 1.34 -13.36 -35.88
CA PRO A 651 0.30 -13.82 -36.78
C PRO A 651 0.89 -14.41 -38.05
N VAL A 652 0.41 -15.60 -38.45
CA VAL A 652 0.69 -16.25 -39.73
C VAL A 652 -0.57 -16.22 -40.57
N ALA A 653 -0.47 -15.86 -41.82
CA ALA A 653 -1.62 -15.78 -42.72
C ALA A 653 -2.45 -17.08 -42.69
N GLY A 654 -3.73 -16.99 -42.36
CA GLY A 654 -4.68 -18.09 -42.28
C GLY A 654 -5.74 -18.07 -43.33
N LYS A 655 -6.24 -19.24 -43.74
CA LYS A 655 -7.33 -19.37 -44.76
C LYS A 655 -8.72 -19.41 -44.09
N ARG A 656 -8.81 -19.59 -42.77
CA ARG A 656 -10.07 -19.79 -42.01
C ARG A 656 -10.48 -18.60 -41.17
N GLY A 657 -9.75 -17.49 -41.27
CA GLY A 657 -10.01 -16.27 -40.49
C GLY A 657 -8.98 -15.98 -39.42
N SER A 658 -9.34 -15.12 -38.49
CA SER A 658 -8.48 -14.57 -37.43
C SER A 658 -9.02 -14.89 -36.04
N ILE A 659 -8.11 -15.25 -35.11
CA ILE A 659 -8.41 -15.52 -33.71
C ILE A 659 -7.62 -14.53 -32.84
N GLY A 660 -8.31 -13.82 -31.97
CA GLY A 660 -7.69 -12.98 -30.93
C GLY A 660 -7.45 -13.75 -29.64
N ILE A 661 -6.25 -13.67 -29.11
CA ILE A 661 -5.89 -14.23 -27.80
C ILE A 661 -5.49 -13.09 -26.86
N PRO A 662 -6.16 -12.90 -25.71
CA PRO A 662 -5.75 -11.92 -24.73
C PRO A 662 -4.46 -12.36 -24.05
N LEU A 663 -3.39 -11.55 -24.16
CA LEU A 663 -2.11 -11.85 -23.50
C LEU A 663 -2.21 -11.51 -22.01
N CYS A 664 -2.89 -12.37 -21.26
CA CYS A 664 -3.12 -12.20 -19.82
C CYS A 664 -3.14 -13.56 -19.10
N LEU A 665 -2.95 -13.55 -17.80
CA LEU A 665 -3.03 -14.72 -16.93
C LEU A 665 -2.30 -15.96 -17.52
N GLY A 666 -2.96 -17.09 -17.64
CA GLY A 666 -2.37 -18.35 -18.12
C GLY A 666 -1.79 -18.31 -19.52
N PHE A 667 -2.13 -17.32 -20.35
CA PHE A 667 -1.58 -17.22 -21.70
C PHE A 667 -0.10 -16.82 -21.75
N TYR A 668 0.46 -16.28 -20.66
CA TYR A 668 1.92 -16.08 -20.57
C TYR A 668 2.72 -17.38 -20.59
N GLU A 669 2.07 -18.52 -20.38
CA GLU A 669 2.65 -19.85 -20.52
C GLU A 669 2.04 -20.63 -21.70
N LEU A 670 0.72 -20.51 -21.89
CA LEU A 670 -0.02 -21.34 -22.84
C LEU A 670 -0.19 -20.70 -24.22
N LEU A 671 0.34 -19.48 -24.46
CA LEU A 671 0.33 -18.88 -25.80
C LEU A 671 1.00 -19.78 -26.86
N PRO A 672 2.16 -20.40 -26.61
CA PRO A 672 2.79 -21.31 -27.56
C PRO A 672 1.86 -22.45 -28.00
N PHE A 673 1.19 -23.07 -27.02
CA PHE A 673 0.22 -24.14 -27.26
C PHE A 673 -0.93 -23.69 -28.17
N TRP A 674 -1.59 -22.60 -27.80
CA TRP A 674 -2.77 -22.11 -28.50
C TRP A 674 -2.43 -21.47 -29.84
N TRP A 675 -1.29 -20.80 -29.95
CA TRP A 675 -0.80 -20.27 -31.21
C TRP A 675 -0.56 -21.40 -32.23
N ALA A 676 0.14 -22.47 -31.82
CA ALA A 676 0.41 -23.62 -32.66
C ALA A 676 -0.89 -24.33 -33.06
N PHE A 677 -1.82 -24.53 -32.11
CA PHE A 677 -3.12 -25.16 -32.35
C PHE A 677 -3.93 -24.43 -33.43
N TRP A 678 -4.17 -23.14 -33.22
CA TRP A 678 -4.99 -22.34 -34.13
C TRP A 678 -4.32 -22.12 -35.51
N THR A 679 -3.02 -21.87 -35.52
CA THR A 679 -2.24 -21.71 -36.75
C THR A 679 -2.27 -22.98 -37.60
N LYS A 680 -2.12 -24.15 -36.94
CA LYS A 680 -2.18 -25.44 -37.64
C LYS A 680 -3.57 -25.75 -38.18
N LEU A 681 -4.62 -25.28 -37.58
CA LEU A 681 -5.99 -25.32 -38.08
C LEU A 681 -6.24 -24.32 -39.24
N GLY A 682 -5.31 -23.42 -39.52
CA GLY A 682 -5.38 -22.45 -40.58
C GLY A 682 -5.99 -21.09 -40.21
N PHE A 683 -5.95 -20.73 -38.95
CA PHE A 683 -6.34 -19.38 -38.46
C PHE A 683 -5.11 -18.49 -38.28
N ALA A 684 -5.26 -17.19 -38.52
CA ALA A 684 -4.29 -16.18 -38.13
C ALA A 684 -4.49 -15.83 -36.64
N VAL A 685 -3.46 -16.05 -35.81
CA VAL A 685 -3.53 -15.80 -34.39
C VAL A 685 -2.96 -14.41 -34.07
N HIS A 686 -3.78 -13.55 -33.49
CA HIS A 686 -3.41 -12.21 -33.03
C HIS A 686 -3.47 -12.16 -31.52
N THR A 687 -2.44 -11.61 -30.88
CA THR A 687 -2.47 -11.32 -29.45
C THR A 687 -2.91 -9.87 -29.21
N SER A 688 -3.51 -9.60 -28.06
CA SER A 688 -3.64 -8.24 -27.58
C SER A 688 -2.25 -7.60 -27.38
N PRO A 689 -2.15 -6.26 -27.33
CA PRO A 689 -0.88 -5.57 -27.02
C PRO A 689 -0.32 -6.00 -25.67
N VAL A 690 0.99 -5.86 -25.49
CA VAL A 690 1.63 -6.01 -24.17
C VAL A 690 0.99 -5.04 -23.20
N SER A 691 0.79 -5.48 -21.97
CA SER A 691 0.14 -4.68 -20.93
C SER A 691 0.84 -3.34 -20.69
N SER A 692 0.04 -2.36 -20.42
CA SER A 692 0.48 -1.01 -20.05
C SER A 692 -0.55 -0.37 -19.15
N ARG A 693 -0.16 0.69 -18.45
CA ARG A 693 -1.10 1.47 -17.63
C ARG A 693 -2.29 2.00 -18.43
N GLY A 694 -2.05 2.40 -19.69
CA GLY A 694 -3.13 2.84 -20.59
C GLY A 694 -4.13 1.73 -20.90
N LEU A 695 -3.66 0.51 -21.12
CA LEU A 695 -4.50 -0.67 -21.34
C LEU A 695 -5.33 -1.00 -20.09
N TYR A 696 -4.74 -0.97 -18.89
CA TYR A 696 -5.45 -1.14 -17.62
C TYR A 696 -6.60 -0.12 -17.47
N LEU A 697 -6.28 1.16 -17.62
CA LEU A 697 -7.28 2.24 -17.49
C LEU A 697 -8.41 2.12 -18.50
N ALA A 698 -8.11 1.66 -19.73
CA ALA A 698 -9.12 1.46 -20.76
C ALA A 698 -10.17 0.39 -20.37
N GLY A 699 -9.75 -0.66 -19.63
CA GLY A 699 -10.63 -1.74 -19.16
C GLY A 699 -11.24 -1.50 -17.77
N GLN A 700 -10.83 -0.48 -17.06
CA GLN A 700 -11.13 -0.31 -15.62
C GLN A 700 -12.64 -0.25 -15.32
N ALA A 701 -13.44 0.36 -16.21
CA ALA A 701 -14.88 0.55 -16.01
C ALA A 701 -15.68 -0.77 -15.99
N THR A 702 -15.14 -1.85 -16.55
CA THR A 702 -15.80 -3.15 -16.63
C THR A 702 -15.39 -4.12 -15.52
N ILE A 703 -14.46 -3.74 -14.64
CA ILE A 703 -14.00 -4.57 -13.52
C ILE A 703 -15.11 -4.66 -12.46
N PRO A 704 -15.65 -5.86 -12.17
CA PRO A 704 -16.81 -6.01 -11.29
C PRO A 704 -16.50 -5.91 -9.81
N SER A 705 -15.24 -6.11 -9.42
CA SER A 705 -14.82 -6.11 -8.02
C SER A 705 -13.40 -5.60 -7.84
N ASP A 706 -13.25 -4.72 -6.87
CA ASP A 706 -11.94 -4.17 -6.48
C ASP A 706 -11.03 -5.22 -5.82
N THR A 707 -11.61 -6.31 -5.31
CA THR A 707 -10.88 -7.41 -4.66
C THR A 707 -10.25 -8.39 -5.65
N ALA A 708 -10.57 -8.32 -6.95
CA ALA A 708 -9.89 -9.13 -7.97
C ALA A 708 -8.39 -8.80 -7.98
N CYS A 709 -7.54 -9.82 -8.16
CA CYS A 709 -6.10 -9.61 -8.25
C CYS A 709 -5.74 -8.76 -9.48
N PHE A 710 -4.67 -7.99 -9.39
CA PHE A 710 -4.28 -7.04 -10.44
C PHE A 710 -4.06 -7.71 -11.82
N PRO A 711 -3.41 -8.89 -11.93
CA PRO A 711 -3.29 -9.58 -13.22
C PRO A 711 -4.64 -9.91 -13.88
N ALA A 712 -5.67 -10.23 -13.09
CA ALA A 712 -7.01 -10.47 -13.62
C ALA A 712 -7.68 -9.17 -14.11
N LYS A 713 -7.51 -8.08 -13.39
CA LYS A 713 -8.04 -6.76 -13.79
C LYS A 713 -7.49 -6.30 -15.16
N LEU A 714 -6.24 -6.61 -15.47
CA LEU A 714 -5.64 -6.31 -16.78
C LEU A 714 -6.38 -6.99 -17.94
N SER A 715 -6.97 -8.16 -17.71
CA SER A 715 -7.70 -8.91 -18.75
C SER A 715 -8.83 -8.10 -19.40
N HIS A 716 -9.48 -7.21 -18.67
CA HIS A 716 -10.51 -6.31 -19.16
C HIS A 716 -9.99 -5.38 -20.27
N GLY A 717 -8.80 -4.80 -20.06
CA GLY A 717 -8.14 -3.98 -21.06
C GLY A 717 -7.72 -4.77 -22.30
N HIS A 718 -7.28 -6.02 -22.10
CA HIS A 718 -6.93 -6.91 -23.22
C HIS A 718 -8.13 -7.26 -24.09
N ILE A 719 -9.28 -7.56 -23.46
CA ILE A 719 -10.54 -7.82 -24.19
C ILE A 719 -10.94 -6.59 -24.99
N LYS A 720 -10.92 -5.41 -24.38
CA LYS A 720 -11.24 -4.16 -25.07
C LYS A 720 -10.31 -3.88 -26.26
N ALA A 721 -9.01 -4.14 -26.11
CA ALA A 721 -8.05 -3.97 -27.19
C ALA A 721 -8.32 -4.96 -28.35
N LEU A 722 -8.66 -6.22 -28.07
CA LEU A 722 -8.99 -7.22 -29.08
C LEU A 722 -10.30 -6.91 -29.79
N SER A 723 -11.33 -6.41 -29.10
CA SER A 723 -12.60 -6.05 -29.74
C SER A 723 -12.45 -4.96 -30.80
N GLN A 724 -11.41 -4.13 -30.69
CA GLN A 724 -11.09 -3.08 -31.66
C GLN A 724 -10.34 -3.59 -32.91
N MET A 725 -9.83 -4.83 -32.91
CA MET A 725 -9.03 -5.38 -33.97
C MET A 725 -9.83 -6.00 -35.12
N GLN A 726 -11.16 -6.01 -35.06
CA GLN A 726 -12.04 -6.58 -36.08
C GLN A 726 -11.70 -8.06 -36.44
N LEU A 727 -11.53 -8.88 -35.39
CA LEU A 727 -11.21 -10.30 -35.50
C LEU A 727 -12.47 -11.16 -35.68
N ASP A 728 -12.34 -12.33 -36.33
CA ASP A 728 -13.46 -13.26 -36.53
C ASP A 728 -13.93 -13.89 -35.22
N ALA A 729 -13.02 -14.10 -34.27
CA ALA A 729 -13.35 -14.56 -32.91
C ALA A 729 -12.28 -14.15 -31.89
N ILE A 730 -12.67 -14.07 -30.62
CA ILE A 730 -11.77 -13.96 -29.47
C ILE A 730 -11.82 -15.28 -28.71
N PHE A 731 -10.65 -15.85 -28.42
CA PHE A 731 -10.51 -17.13 -27.73
C PHE A 731 -9.89 -16.97 -26.35
N TYR A 732 -10.64 -17.31 -25.34
CA TYR A 732 -10.18 -17.35 -23.94
C TYR A 732 -10.89 -18.45 -23.17
N PRO A 733 -10.39 -19.71 -23.21
CA PRO A 733 -11.08 -20.85 -22.62
C PRO A 733 -10.99 -20.87 -21.09
N CYS A 734 -11.97 -21.46 -20.45
CA CYS A 734 -11.91 -21.82 -19.03
C CYS A 734 -11.07 -23.09 -18.85
N LEU A 735 -10.03 -23.01 -18.01
CA LEU A 735 -9.05 -24.09 -17.78
C LEU A 735 -9.01 -24.45 -16.30
N THR A 736 -9.78 -25.43 -15.85
CA THR A 736 -9.79 -25.90 -14.47
C THR A 736 -8.47 -26.58 -14.10
N TYR A 737 -7.96 -27.44 -14.96
CA TYR A 737 -6.73 -28.21 -14.79
C TYR A 737 -5.64 -27.70 -15.73
N ASN A 738 -4.42 -27.61 -15.23
CA ASN A 738 -3.22 -27.37 -16.02
C ASN A 738 -2.53 -28.70 -16.36
N VAL A 739 -1.38 -28.64 -17.04
CA VAL A 739 -0.52 -29.80 -17.28
C VAL A 739 -0.01 -30.34 -15.93
N ASP A 740 -0.02 -31.66 -15.76
CA ASP A 740 0.53 -32.31 -14.60
C ASP A 740 2.05 -32.41 -14.71
N GLU A 741 2.78 -31.78 -13.82
CA GLU A 741 4.24 -31.81 -13.74
C GLU A 741 4.76 -32.82 -12.70
N GLY A 742 3.88 -33.51 -12.01
CA GLY A 742 4.24 -34.51 -11.00
C GLY A 742 4.80 -33.91 -9.71
N LEU A 743 4.66 -32.59 -9.49
CA LEU A 743 5.19 -31.88 -8.31
C LEU A 743 4.16 -31.77 -7.16
N GLY A 744 2.88 -31.76 -7.48
CA GLY A 744 1.79 -31.56 -6.53
C GLY A 744 0.96 -32.81 -6.27
N ASP A 745 -0.04 -32.68 -5.37
CA ASP A 745 -1.06 -33.69 -5.14
C ASP A 745 -2.18 -33.61 -6.18
N ASN A 746 -2.29 -32.46 -6.82
CA ASN A 746 -3.16 -32.17 -7.94
C ASN A 746 -2.55 -31.07 -8.82
N HIS A 747 -3.21 -30.73 -9.93
CA HIS A 747 -2.72 -29.76 -10.91
C HIS A 747 -3.80 -28.77 -11.36
N TYR A 748 -4.55 -28.24 -10.40
CA TYR A 748 -5.54 -27.19 -10.62
C TYR A 748 -4.89 -25.86 -11.00
N ASN A 749 -5.58 -25.07 -11.78
CA ASN A 749 -5.40 -23.61 -11.81
C ASN A 749 -6.14 -22.97 -10.63
N CYS A 750 -5.69 -21.81 -10.16
CA CYS A 750 -6.46 -21.03 -9.20
C CYS A 750 -7.82 -20.62 -9.82
N PRO A 751 -8.87 -20.39 -9.02
CA PRO A 751 -10.21 -20.07 -9.55
C PRO A 751 -10.22 -18.88 -10.51
N VAL A 752 -9.38 -17.87 -10.30
CA VAL A 752 -9.28 -16.71 -11.18
C VAL A 752 -8.72 -17.12 -12.56
N VAL A 753 -7.61 -17.84 -12.60
CA VAL A 753 -7.04 -18.32 -13.88
C VAL A 753 -8.01 -19.28 -14.59
N ALA A 754 -8.71 -20.13 -13.83
CA ALA A 754 -9.60 -21.13 -14.37
C ALA A 754 -10.89 -20.54 -14.97
N TYR A 755 -11.51 -19.53 -14.35
CA TYR A 755 -12.88 -19.11 -14.66
C TYR A 755 -13.07 -17.63 -14.99
N TYR A 756 -12.00 -16.85 -15.06
CA TYR A 756 -12.11 -15.41 -15.36
C TYR A 756 -12.74 -15.09 -16.73
N PRO A 757 -12.65 -15.95 -17.75
CA PRO A 757 -13.37 -15.76 -19.01
C PRO A 757 -14.89 -15.57 -18.83
N GLU A 758 -15.52 -16.27 -17.86
CA GLU A 758 -16.96 -16.09 -17.56
C GLU A 758 -17.26 -14.72 -16.96
N VAL A 759 -16.35 -14.22 -16.10
CA VAL A 759 -16.45 -12.87 -15.53
C VAL A 759 -16.39 -11.81 -16.64
N LEU A 760 -15.47 -11.99 -17.59
CA LEU A 760 -15.34 -11.10 -18.74
C LEU A 760 -16.59 -11.13 -19.63
N ALA A 761 -17.12 -12.33 -19.92
CA ALA A 761 -18.34 -12.51 -20.71
C ALA A 761 -19.54 -11.78 -20.11
N GLY A 762 -19.64 -11.77 -18.76
CA GLY A 762 -20.74 -11.12 -18.04
C GLY A 762 -20.57 -9.61 -17.83
N ASN A 763 -19.34 -9.06 -17.96
CA ASN A 763 -19.06 -7.67 -17.56
C ASN A 763 -18.47 -6.78 -18.69
N CYS A 764 -18.04 -7.35 -19.82
CA CYS A 764 -17.47 -6.58 -20.93
C CYS A 764 -18.50 -6.41 -22.06
N PRO A 765 -19.18 -5.25 -22.16
CA PRO A 765 -20.15 -4.98 -23.23
C PRO A 765 -19.52 -5.01 -24.62
N GLU A 766 -18.21 -4.82 -24.73
CA GLU A 766 -17.44 -4.91 -25.97
C GLU A 766 -17.49 -6.31 -26.60
N LEU A 767 -17.91 -7.34 -25.86
CA LEU A 767 -18.10 -8.71 -26.36
C LEU A 767 -19.48 -8.93 -26.99
N GLU A 768 -20.43 -8.00 -26.84
CA GLU A 768 -21.72 -8.08 -27.49
C GLU A 768 -21.56 -8.12 -29.01
N GLY A 769 -22.12 -9.15 -29.66
CA GLY A 769 -21.96 -9.39 -31.09
C GLY A 769 -20.61 -9.97 -31.53
N THR A 770 -19.64 -10.12 -30.63
CA THR A 770 -18.36 -10.77 -30.90
C THR A 770 -18.44 -12.27 -30.64
N LYS A 771 -17.87 -13.08 -31.54
CA LYS A 771 -17.72 -14.50 -31.28
C LYS A 771 -16.68 -14.74 -30.19
N PHE A 772 -17.11 -14.79 -28.93
CA PHE A 772 -16.26 -15.04 -27.77
C PHE A 772 -16.29 -16.52 -27.39
N ILE A 773 -15.14 -17.19 -27.49
CA ILE A 773 -14.98 -18.64 -27.25
C ILE A 773 -14.37 -18.82 -25.87
N TYR A 774 -15.20 -19.12 -24.87
CA TYR A 774 -14.81 -19.28 -23.46
C TYR A 774 -15.25 -20.62 -22.86
N ASP A 775 -15.42 -21.62 -23.73
CA ASP A 775 -15.79 -22.98 -23.31
C ASP A 775 -14.74 -23.59 -22.37
N TYR A 776 -15.20 -24.53 -21.53
CA TYR A 776 -14.33 -25.30 -20.65
C TYR A 776 -13.49 -26.30 -21.44
N VAL A 777 -12.19 -26.22 -21.32
CA VAL A 777 -11.22 -27.06 -22.03
C VAL A 777 -10.26 -27.70 -21.02
N GLY A 778 -9.84 -28.94 -21.24
CA GLY A 778 -8.82 -29.61 -20.45
C GLY A 778 -7.65 -30.03 -21.32
N ILE A 779 -6.49 -29.42 -21.12
CA ILE A 779 -5.25 -29.72 -21.86
C ILE A 779 -4.44 -30.85 -21.20
N HIS A 780 -4.76 -31.23 -19.97
CA HIS A 780 -4.07 -32.29 -19.21
C HIS A 780 -4.28 -33.71 -19.74
N ARG A 781 -5.29 -33.92 -20.59
CA ARG A 781 -5.62 -35.23 -21.22
C ARG A 781 -5.71 -35.07 -22.73
N PRO A 782 -4.63 -35.31 -23.47
CA PRO A 782 -4.59 -35.04 -24.90
C PRO A 782 -5.72 -35.64 -25.73
N LYS A 783 -6.10 -36.92 -25.42
CA LYS A 783 -7.20 -37.58 -26.13
C LYS A 783 -8.57 -36.96 -25.89
N ASP A 784 -8.84 -36.61 -24.63
CA ASP A 784 -10.10 -35.97 -24.23
C ASP A 784 -10.17 -34.55 -24.80
N PHE A 785 -9.02 -33.85 -24.88
CA PHE A 785 -8.88 -32.54 -25.48
C PHE A 785 -9.28 -32.56 -26.96
N VAL A 786 -8.70 -33.48 -27.76
CA VAL A 786 -8.99 -33.63 -29.19
C VAL A 786 -10.47 -33.93 -29.42
N HIS A 787 -11.02 -34.87 -28.68
CA HIS A 787 -12.42 -35.23 -28.80
C HIS A 787 -13.34 -34.06 -28.50
N LYS A 788 -13.09 -33.37 -27.37
CA LYS A 788 -13.90 -32.22 -26.94
C LYS A 788 -13.82 -31.05 -27.92
N MET A 789 -12.63 -30.73 -28.42
CA MET A 789 -12.45 -29.68 -29.43
C MET A 789 -13.16 -30.03 -30.73
N ALA A 790 -12.99 -31.26 -31.24
CA ALA A 790 -13.54 -31.69 -32.53
C ALA A 790 -15.06 -31.86 -32.52
N LYS A 791 -15.65 -32.38 -31.42
CA LYS A 791 -17.08 -32.75 -31.37
C LYS A 791 -17.94 -31.69 -30.71
N ASN A 792 -17.41 -30.96 -29.72
CA ASN A 792 -18.24 -30.13 -28.88
C ASN A 792 -17.97 -28.61 -29.07
N ILE A 793 -16.73 -28.21 -29.26
CA ILE A 793 -16.38 -26.76 -29.25
C ILE A 793 -16.30 -26.22 -30.68
N LEU A 794 -15.40 -26.73 -31.53
CA LEU A 794 -15.21 -26.18 -32.85
C LEU A 794 -16.49 -26.15 -33.68
N PRO A 795 -17.36 -27.20 -33.67
CA PRO A 795 -18.62 -27.15 -34.43
C PRO A 795 -19.59 -26.03 -34.07
N LYS A 796 -19.52 -25.52 -32.82
CA LYS A 796 -20.35 -24.38 -32.39
C LYS A 796 -19.98 -23.07 -33.11
N TYR A 797 -18.70 -22.91 -33.43
CA TYR A 797 -18.14 -21.64 -33.87
C TYR A 797 -17.66 -21.68 -35.30
N PHE A 798 -17.18 -22.84 -35.78
CA PHE A 798 -16.56 -23.01 -37.08
C PHE A 798 -17.00 -24.31 -37.76
N GLY A 799 -17.43 -24.25 -39.04
CA GLY A 799 -17.74 -25.43 -39.82
C GLY A 799 -16.52 -26.00 -40.52
N GLY A 800 -16.62 -27.29 -40.94
CA GLY A 800 -15.67 -27.89 -41.88
C GLY A 800 -14.27 -28.21 -41.31
N ILE A 801 -14.14 -28.45 -40.02
CA ILE A 801 -12.89 -28.89 -39.39
C ILE A 801 -13.05 -30.35 -38.97
N SER A 802 -12.24 -31.23 -39.57
CA SER A 802 -12.27 -32.66 -39.29
C SER A 802 -11.51 -33.01 -37.98
N GLU A 803 -11.89 -34.09 -37.32
CA GLU A 803 -11.21 -34.61 -36.13
C GLU A 803 -9.71 -34.88 -36.40
N LYS A 804 -9.38 -35.34 -37.61
CA LYS A 804 -7.99 -35.56 -38.02
C LYS A 804 -7.17 -34.24 -38.05
N GLU A 805 -7.77 -33.15 -38.50
CA GLU A 805 -7.13 -31.84 -38.46
C GLU A 805 -6.94 -31.35 -37.02
N VAL A 806 -7.93 -31.59 -36.15
CA VAL A 806 -7.85 -31.26 -34.74
C VAL A 806 -6.76 -32.08 -34.04
N GLN A 807 -6.64 -33.38 -34.34
CA GLN A 807 -5.56 -34.22 -33.82
C GLN A 807 -4.17 -33.66 -34.23
N ALA A 808 -3.99 -33.37 -35.54
CA ALA A 808 -2.73 -32.81 -36.04
C ALA A 808 -2.41 -31.44 -35.42
N ALA A 809 -3.42 -30.62 -35.11
CA ALA A 809 -3.26 -29.34 -34.45
C ALA A 809 -2.89 -29.52 -32.98
N ALA A 810 -3.50 -30.47 -32.27
CA ALA A 810 -3.18 -30.81 -30.90
C ALA A 810 -1.74 -31.34 -30.78
N ASP A 811 -1.33 -32.28 -31.65
CA ASP A 811 0.03 -32.80 -31.67
C ASP A 811 1.07 -31.67 -31.85
N ALA A 812 0.81 -30.73 -32.74
CA ALA A 812 1.66 -29.56 -32.95
C ALA A 812 1.67 -28.63 -31.69
N ALA A 813 0.53 -28.45 -31.06
CA ALA A 813 0.39 -27.59 -29.89
C ALA A 813 1.16 -28.15 -28.66
N TYR A 814 1.05 -29.43 -28.39
CA TYR A 814 1.80 -30.06 -27.31
C TYR A 814 3.30 -30.02 -27.56
N ALA A 815 3.73 -30.32 -28.79
CA ALA A 815 5.15 -30.25 -29.16
C ALA A 815 5.73 -28.83 -29.02
N GLU A 816 4.98 -27.81 -29.44
CA GLU A 816 5.43 -26.41 -29.30
C GLU A 816 5.50 -25.98 -27.83
N TYR A 817 4.52 -26.38 -27.01
CA TYR A 817 4.54 -26.10 -25.56
C TYR A 817 5.78 -26.73 -24.89
N GLU A 818 6.05 -27.99 -25.14
CA GLU A 818 7.23 -28.67 -24.58
C GLU A 818 8.53 -28.03 -25.06
N SER A 819 8.63 -27.67 -26.34
CA SER A 819 9.77 -26.95 -26.91
C SER A 819 10.01 -25.61 -26.21
N HIS A 820 8.92 -24.85 -26.02
CA HIS A 820 8.97 -23.55 -25.30
C HIS A 820 9.49 -23.69 -23.88
N MET A 821 8.93 -24.63 -23.10
CA MET A 821 9.35 -24.89 -21.72
C MET A 821 10.81 -25.40 -21.65
N ALA A 822 11.23 -26.21 -22.60
CA ALA A 822 12.63 -26.67 -22.71
C ALA A 822 13.60 -25.51 -22.96
N LYS A 823 13.25 -24.57 -23.86
CA LYS A 823 14.05 -23.35 -24.12
C LYS A 823 14.25 -22.52 -22.83
N ILE A 824 13.19 -22.36 -22.01
CA ILE A 824 13.25 -21.63 -20.72
C ILE A 824 14.22 -22.35 -19.76
N ARG A 825 14.11 -23.68 -19.62
CA ARG A 825 14.97 -24.48 -18.74
C ARG A 825 16.44 -24.44 -19.16
N VAL A 826 16.72 -24.57 -20.45
CA VAL A 826 18.08 -24.48 -20.99
C VAL A 826 18.65 -23.10 -20.71
N LYS A 827 17.91 -22.03 -21.04
CA LYS A 827 18.38 -20.66 -20.82
C LYS A 827 18.60 -20.36 -19.35
N GLY A 828 17.70 -20.85 -18.45
CA GLY A 828 17.87 -20.74 -17.01
C GLY A 828 19.16 -21.40 -16.53
N SER A 829 19.49 -22.60 -17.06
CA SER A 829 20.77 -23.27 -16.75
C SER A 829 21.99 -22.49 -17.26
N GLU A 830 21.94 -21.95 -18.47
CA GLU A 830 23.00 -21.10 -19.02
C GLU A 830 23.26 -19.84 -18.16
N ILE A 831 22.18 -19.20 -17.68
CA ILE A 831 22.29 -18.03 -16.81
C ILE A 831 22.90 -18.40 -15.46
N ILE A 832 22.51 -19.53 -14.86
CA ILE A 832 23.07 -20.03 -13.60
C ILE A 832 24.58 -20.27 -13.75
N ASP A 833 24.99 -20.98 -14.80
CA ASP A 833 26.38 -21.30 -15.04
C ASP A 833 27.23 -20.04 -15.32
N GLU A 834 26.69 -19.09 -16.08
CA GLU A 834 27.35 -17.82 -16.34
C GLU A 834 27.47 -16.94 -15.08
N ALA A 835 26.42 -16.87 -14.27
CA ALA A 835 26.43 -16.14 -13.00
C ALA A 835 27.51 -16.70 -12.07
N ARG A 836 27.62 -18.03 -11.96
CA ARG A 836 28.65 -18.70 -11.18
C ARG A 836 30.06 -18.40 -11.68
N ARG A 837 30.29 -18.40 -13.00
CA ARG A 837 31.58 -18.02 -13.58
C ARG A 837 31.96 -16.57 -13.26
N GLN A 838 30.98 -15.68 -13.17
CA GLN A 838 31.15 -14.27 -12.82
C GLN A 838 31.19 -14.01 -11.30
N GLY A 839 31.01 -15.01 -10.46
CA GLY A 839 30.93 -14.85 -9.00
C GLY A 839 29.71 -14.04 -8.53
N LYS A 840 28.63 -14.03 -9.32
CA LYS A 840 27.42 -13.29 -9.02
C LYS A 840 26.42 -14.14 -8.24
N ARG A 841 25.69 -13.52 -7.34
CA ARG A 841 24.54 -14.14 -6.69
C ARG A 841 23.43 -14.43 -7.71
N ILE A 842 22.65 -15.44 -7.43
CA ILE A 842 21.50 -15.85 -8.26
C ILE A 842 20.23 -15.65 -7.45
N ILE A 843 19.32 -14.86 -7.97
CA ILE A 843 17.99 -14.66 -7.38
C ILE A 843 16.95 -15.42 -8.22
N VAL A 844 16.27 -16.35 -7.58
CA VAL A 844 15.06 -16.95 -8.13
C VAL A 844 13.91 -15.96 -7.88
N LEU A 845 13.55 -15.19 -8.90
CA LEU A 845 12.38 -14.32 -8.84
C LEU A 845 11.15 -15.19 -9.12
N ALA A 846 10.61 -15.75 -8.04
CA ALA A 846 9.58 -16.76 -8.08
C ALA A 846 8.18 -16.13 -8.13
N GLY A 847 7.35 -16.65 -9.03
CA GLY A 847 6.02 -16.12 -9.23
C GLY A 847 5.12 -17.09 -9.98
N ARG A 848 4.39 -16.56 -10.91
CA ARG A 848 3.50 -17.28 -11.81
C ARG A 848 3.77 -16.85 -13.24
N PRO A 849 3.40 -17.59 -14.27
CA PRO A 849 3.74 -17.26 -15.66
C PRO A 849 3.42 -15.81 -16.05
N TYR A 850 2.29 -15.28 -15.60
CA TYR A 850 1.86 -13.91 -15.88
C TYR A 850 2.64 -12.81 -15.14
N HIS A 851 3.55 -13.17 -14.23
CA HIS A 851 4.47 -12.20 -13.64
C HIS A 851 5.57 -11.75 -14.61
N VAL A 852 5.66 -12.37 -15.78
CA VAL A 852 6.50 -11.92 -16.90
C VAL A 852 5.95 -10.64 -17.55
N ASP A 853 4.67 -10.36 -17.35
CA ASP A 853 4.02 -9.13 -17.85
C ASP A 853 4.71 -7.89 -17.26
N PRO A 854 5.15 -6.92 -18.09
CA PRO A 854 5.88 -5.75 -17.61
C PRO A 854 5.05 -4.81 -16.71
N GLU A 855 3.72 -4.79 -16.86
CA GLU A 855 2.85 -4.00 -15.98
C GLU A 855 2.60 -4.73 -14.64
N VAL A 856 2.69 -6.05 -14.60
CA VAL A 856 2.59 -6.86 -13.38
C VAL A 856 3.93 -6.90 -12.64
N ASN A 857 5.02 -7.10 -13.34
CA ASN A 857 6.38 -7.17 -12.78
C ASN A 857 6.91 -5.79 -12.36
N HIS A 858 6.46 -4.71 -13.00
CA HIS A 858 6.93 -3.34 -12.79
C HIS A 858 8.43 -3.11 -13.04
N GLY A 859 9.18 -4.08 -13.58
CA GLY A 859 10.63 -4.03 -13.80
C GLY A 859 11.46 -4.48 -12.60
N ILE A 860 10.89 -5.25 -11.69
CA ILE A 860 11.58 -5.81 -10.50
C ILE A 860 12.75 -6.70 -10.92
N ASP A 861 12.60 -7.47 -11.99
CA ASP A 861 13.66 -8.26 -12.60
C ASP A 861 14.93 -7.44 -12.91
N ARG A 862 14.75 -6.28 -13.53
CA ARG A 862 15.84 -5.35 -13.85
C ARG A 862 16.38 -4.64 -12.61
N LEU A 863 15.55 -4.42 -11.61
CA LEU A 863 16.00 -3.85 -10.35
C LEU A 863 16.95 -4.82 -9.63
N ILE A 864 16.68 -6.12 -9.67
CA ILE A 864 17.56 -7.16 -9.11
C ILE A 864 18.88 -7.24 -9.87
N THR A 865 18.84 -7.26 -11.22
CA THR A 865 20.09 -7.27 -12.01
C THR A 865 20.93 -6.02 -11.81
N ARG A 866 20.32 -4.87 -11.54
CA ARG A 866 21.01 -3.64 -11.16
C ARG A 866 21.82 -3.75 -9.88
N HIS A 867 21.36 -4.57 -8.94
CA HIS A 867 22.12 -4.90 -7.73
C HIS A 867 23.24 -5.95 -7.96
N GLY A 868 23.50 -6.31 -9.21
CA GLY A 868 24.60 -7.18 -9.58
C GLY A 868 24.27 -8.68 -9.56
N ALA A 869 23.02 -9.07 -9.28
CA ALA A 869 22.59 -10.46 -9.26
C ALA A 869 22.05 -10.93 -10.62
N ALA A 870 22.13 -12.24 -10.88
CA ALA A 870 21.42 -12.88 -11.98
C ALA A 870 19.98 -13.22 -11.57
N VAL A 871 19.06 -13.24 -12.53
CA VAL A 871 17.63 -13.54 -12.30
C VAL A 871 17.23 -14.77 -13.09
N VAL A 872 16.73 -15.79 -12.38
CA VAL A 872 16.07 -16.96 -12.95
C VAL A 872 14.64 -17.10 -12.41
N THR A 873 13.85 -18.00 -12.99
CA THR A 873 12.45 -18.21 -12.61
C THR A 873 12.22 -19.60 -12.03
N GLU A 874 11.13 -19.76 -11.28
CA GLU A 874 10.73 -21.04 -10.67
C GLU A 874 10.57 -22.17 -11.68
N ASP A 875 10.01 -21.90 -12.85
CA ASP A 875 9.79 -22.89 -13.92
C ASP A 875 11.07 -23.35 -14.62
N SER A 876 12.19 -22.62 -14.44
CA SER A 876 13.48 -23.02 -14.97
C SER A 876 14.25 -24.04 -14.10
N ILE A 877 13.84 -24.20 -12.84
CA ILE A 877 14.54 -25.03 -11.83
C ILE A 877 13.65 -26.02 -11.09
N SER A 878 12.32 -25.86 -11.11
CA SER A 878 11.38 -26.70 -10.36
C SER A 878 11.50 -28.19 -10.70
N ASN A 879 11.83 -28.53 -11.93
CA ASN A 879 12.05 -29.90 -12.39
C ASN A 879 13.30 -30.60 -11.83
N ARG A 880 14.13 -29.84 -11.06
CA ARG A 880 15.34 -30.39 -10.39
C ARG A 880 15.02 -31.00 -9.03
N VAL A 881 13.77 -30.92 -8.58
CA VAL A 881 13.29 -31.46 -7.31
C VAL A 881 12.17 -32.45 -7.59
N GLN A 882 12.20 -33.58 -6.89
CA GLN A 882 11.10 -34.52 -6.88
C GLN A 882 10.00 -34.05 -5.91
N LYS A 883 8.75 -34.53 -6.09
CA LYS A 883 7.65 -34.29 -5.16
C LYS A 883 8.05 -34.62 -3.72
N PHE A 884 7.74 -33.73 -2.80
CA PHE A 884 8.02 -33.86 -1.37
C PHE A 884 6.80 -33.46 -0.54
N PRO A 885 6.69 -33.90 0.73
CA PRO A 885 5.60 -33.50 1.61
C PRO A 885 5.58 -32.00 1.89
N THR A 886 4.39 -31.41 1.94
CA THR A 886 4.11 -30.03 2.33
C THR A 886 3.15 -30.01 3.52
N SER A 887 3.16 -28.96 4.33
CA SER A 887 2.26 -28.79 5.48
C SER A 887 0.80 -28.58 5.05
N VAL A 888 0.59 -28.10 3.83
CA VAL A 888 -0.71 -27.91 3.19
C VAL A 888 -0.89 -28.79 1.97
N LEU A 889 -2.12 -29.07 1.56
CA LEU A 889 -2.42 -29.81 0.35
C LEU A 889 -1.89 -29.06 -0.88
N ASN A 890 -0.92 -29.67 -1.57
CA ASN A 890 -0.25 -29.09 -2.72
C ASN A 890 -1.02 -29.35 -4.02
N GLN A 891 -2.04 -28.55 -4.30
CA GLN A 891 -3.02 -28.85 -5.35
C GLN A 891 -3.00 -27.92 -6.57
N TRP A 892 -2.17 -26.87 -6.59
CA TRP A 892 -2.12 -25.91 -7.71
C TRP A 892 -0.78 -25.97 -8.44
N THR A 893 -0.81 -26.13 -9.77
CA THR A 893 0.38 -26.30 -10.61
C THR A 893 1.43 -25.21 -10.38
N TYR A 894 1.05 -23.95 -10.46
CA TYR A 894 2.02 -22.85 -10.34
C TYR A 894 2.61 -22.72 -8.94
N HIS A 895 1.87 -23.10 -7.91
CA HIS A 895 2.34 -23.05 -6.53
C HIS A 895 3.21 -24.25 -6.18
N SER A 896 2.96 -25.41 -6.77
CA SER A 896 3.85 -26.58 -6.69
C SER A 896 5.26 -26.26 -7.21
N ARG A 897 5.35 -25.45 -8.27
CA ARG A 897 6.64 -24.95 -8.78
C ARG A 897 7.34 -24.03 -7.79
N LEU A 898 6.60 -23.15 -7.10
CA LEU A 898 7.17 -22.27 -6.07
C LEU A 898 7.81 -23.05 -4.95
N TYR A 899 7.10 -24.07 -4.44
CA TYR A 899 7.61 -24.95 -3.38
C TYR A 899 8.83 -25.74 -3.84
N ALA A 900 8.81 -26.29 -5.05
CA ALA A 900 9.96 -27.00 -5.63
C ALA A 900 11.15 -26.06 -5.81
N ALA A 901 10.94 -24.84 -6.27
CA ALA A 901 12.00 -23.84 -6.41
C ALA A 901 12.59 -23.42 -5.06
N ALA A 902 11.72 -23.22 -4.04
CA ALA A 902 12.17 -22.93 -2.67
C ALA A 902 13.02 -24.07 -2.12
N LYS A 903 12.55 -25.33 -2.28
CA LYS A 903 13.29 -26.51 -1.86
C LYS A 903 14.63 -26.65 -2.59
N TYR A 904 14.67 -26.36 -3.90
CA TYR A 904 15.94 -26.35 -4.64
C TYR A 904 16.91 -25.30 -4.11
N CYS A 905 16.43 -24.07 -3.82
CA CYS A 905 17.27 -23.01 -3.26
C CYS A 905 17.94 -23.39 -1.95
N THR A 906 17.27 -24.19 -1.08
CA THR A 906 17.89 -24.65 0.18
C THR A 906 19.10 -25.54 -0.03
N THR A 907 19.26 -26.15 -1.21
CA THR A 907 20.41 -26.99 -1.57
C THR A 907 21.56 -26.21 -2.21
N GLN A 908 21.35 -24.92 -2.52
CA GLN A 908 22.32 -24.09 -3.25
C GLN A 908 22.80 -22.93 -2.36
N LYS A 909 24.11 -22.77 -2.16
CA LYS A 909 24.66 -21.68 -1.32
C LYS A 909 24.51 -20.30 -1.98
N ASP A 910 24.72 -20.22 -3.28
CA ASP A 910 24.77 -19.01 -4.11
C ASP A 910 23.42 -18.54 -4.66
N MET A 911 22.33 -19.21 -4.26
CA MET A 911 20.99 -18.98 -4.80
C MET A 911 20.00 -18.66 -3.68
N ASP A 912 19.28 -17.55 -3.81
CA ASP A 912 18.24 -17.12 -2.87
C ASP A 912 16.92 -16.84 -3.62
N LEU A 913 15.79 -16.91 -2.93
CA LEU A 913 14.46 -16.76 -3.53
C LEU A 913 13.78 -15.47 -3.09
N VAL A 914 13.23 -14.76 -4.07
CA VAL A 914 12.34 -13.61 -3.87
C VAL A 914 10.98 -13.96 -4.48
N GLN A 915 9.93 -13.98 -3.66
CA GLN A 915 8.58 -14.33 -4.12
C GLN A 915 7.77 -13.08 -4.49
N LEU A 916 7.22 -13.08 -5.71
CA LEU A 916 6.22 -12.10 -6.14
C LEU A 916 4.83 -12.54 -5.68
N VAL A 917 4.11 -11.67 -4.98
CA VAL A 917 2.79 -11.95 -4.39
C VAL A 917 1.80 -10.83 -4.69
N SER A 918 0.51 -11.18 -4.78
CA SER A 918 -0.57 -10.21 -4.91
C SER A 918 -1.36 -10.12 -3.61
N PHE A 919 -1.63 -8.90 -3.16
CA PHE A 919 -2.40 -8.65 -1.93
C PHE A 919 -3.82 -9.23 -2.00
N GLY A 920 -4.47 -9.14 -3.16
CA GLY A 920 -5.82 -9.68 -3.37
C GLY A 920 -5.87 -11.19 -3.64
N CYS A 921 -4.74 -11.90 -3.60
CA CYS A 921 -4.69 -13.32 -3.91
C CYS A 921 -4.85 -14.19 -2.66
N GLY A 922 -6.02 -14.82 -2.49
CA GLY A 922 -6.26 -15.74 -1.38
C GLY A 922 -5.36 -16.98 -1.38
N VAL A 923 -4.87 -17.41 -2.55
CA VAL A 923 -3.94 -18.53 -2.64
C VAL A 923 -2.54 -18.14 -2.15
N ASP A 924 -2.10 -16.90 -2.40
CA ASP A 924 -0.82 -16.42 -1.87
C ASP A 924 -0.80 -16.38 -0.34
N ALA A 925 -1.95 -16.18 0.31
CA ALA A 925 -2.05 -16.21 1.76
C ALA A 925 -1.58 -17.56 2.36
N ILE A 926 -1.75 -18.66 1.62
CA ILE A 926 -1.31 -20.02 2.01
C ILE A 926 0.12 -20.25 1.50
N THR A 927 0.37 -19.95 0.23
CA THR A 927 1.64 -20.31 -0.42
C THR A 927 2.84 -19.52 0.09
N THR A 928 2.63 -18.31 0.60
CA THR A 928 3.71 -17.52 1.22
C THR A 928 4.20 -18.16 2.51
N ASP A 929 3.31 -18.73 3.31
CA ASP A 929 3.68 -19.35 4.58
C ASP A 929 4.43 -20.65 4.33
N GLU A 930 3.95 -21.52 3.45
CA GLU A 930 4.64 -22.75 3.06
C GLU A 930 6.01 -22.47 2.44
N THR A 931 6.11 -21.51 1.51
CA THR A 931 7.40 -21.14 0.89
C THR A 931 8.39 -20.63 1.94
N ARG A 932 7.91 -19.83 2.90
CA ARG A 932 8.73 -19.31 4.01
C ARG A 932 9.25 -20.44 4.88
N GLU A 933 8.39 -21.36 5.29
CA GLU A 933 8.73 -22.52 6.11
C GLU A 933 9.81 -23.35 5.45
N ILE A 934 9.65 -23.73 4.18
CA ILE A 934 10.65 -24.48 3.41
C ILE A 934 12.00 -23.76 3.38
N LEU A 935 12.02 -22.46 3.16
CA LEU A 935 13.26 -21.67 3.09
C LEU A 935 13.92 -21.54 4.45
N GLN A 936 13.17 -21.24 5.51
CA GLN A 936 13.68 -21.06 6.86
C GLN A 936 14.24 -22.35 7.44
N GLU A 937 13.57 -23.49 7.25
CA GLU A 937 14.10 -24.81 7.63
C GLU A 937 15.42 -25.12 6.91
N GLY A 938 15.60 -24.61 5.70
CA GLY A 938 16.85 -24.71 4.93
C GLY A 938 17.87 -23.63 5.23
N GLY A 939 17.67 -22.80 6.26
CA GLY A 939 18.61 -21.72 6.63
C GLY A 939 18.69 -20.57 5.61
N LYS A 940 17.63 -20.35 4.80
CA LYS A 940 17.56 -19.30 3.79
C LYS A 940 16.65 -18.14 4.23
N LEU A 941 17.00 -16.94 3.82
CA LEU A 941 16.14 -15.77 4.00
C LEU A 941 14.90 -15.85 3.11
N TYR A 942 13.76 -15.50 3.65
CA TYR A 942 12.52 -15.35 2.87
C TYR A 942 12.23 -13.88 2.59
N THR A 943 12.07 -13.54 1.32
CA THR A 943 11.70 -12.18 0.89
C THR A 943 10.50 -12.23 -0.05
N GLN A 944 9.44 -11.52 0.32
CA GLN A 944 8.26 -11.35 -0.53
C GLN A 944 8.15 -9.91 -1.04
N LEU A 945 7.71 -9.76 -2.29
CA LEU A 945 7.44 -8.47 -2.92
C LEU A 945 5.99 -8.44 -3.42
N LYS A 946 5.23 -7.46 -2.97
CA LYS A 946 3.85 -7.26 -3.44
C LYS A 946 3.84 -6.47 -4.75
N ILE A 947 3.10 -6.98 -5.73
CA ILE A 947 3.08 -6.51 -7.12
C ILE A 947 1.68 -6.07 -7.59
N ASP A 948 0.88 -5.52 -6.71
CA ASP A 948 -0.44 -5.01 -7.12
C ASP A 948 -0.32 -3.78 -8.04
N GLU A 949 -1.28 -2.86 -8.04
CA GLU A 949 -1.28 -1.66 -8.89
C GLU A 949 -0.23 -0.62 -8.47
N ILE A 950 0.96 -1.05 -8.06
CA ILE A 950 2.04 -0.16 -7.64
C ILE A 950 2.64 0.59 -8.83
N THR A 951 3.03 1.82 -8.60
CA THR A 951 3.66 2.67 -9.61
C THR A 951 5.06 3.10 -9.23
N ASN A 952 5.41 2.99 -7.95
CA ASN A 952 6.71 3.36 -7.42
C ASN A 952 7.40 2.16 -6.77
N LEU A 953 8.62 1.87 -7.22
CA LEU A 953 9.43 0.75 -6.73
C LEU A 953 10.29 1.08 -5.50
N GLY A 954 10.11 2.24 -4.86
CA GLY A 954 10.94 2.65 -3.72
C GLY A 954 10.93 1.64 -2.58
N ALA A 955 9.74 1.18 -2.15
CA ALA A 955 9.60 0.17 -1.12
C ALA A 955 10.20 -1.19 -1.54
N VAL A 956 10.01 -1.57 -2.80
CA VAL A 956 10.59 -2.80 -3.37
C VAL A 956 12.12 -2.72 -3.37
N ASN A 957 12.69 -1.59 -3.80
CA ASN A 957 14.14 -1.38 -3.81
C ASN A 957 14.74 -1.47 -2.39
N ILE A 958 14.07 -0.89 -1.39
CA ILE A 958 14.52 -0.98 0.00
C ILE A 958 14.51 -2.44 0.49
N ARG A 959 13.47 -3.22 0.19
CA ARG A 959 13.41 -4.64 0.56
C ARG A 959 14.52 -5.46 -0.11
N LEU A 960 14.80 -5.21 -1.39
CA LEU A 960 15.89 -5.88 -2.10
C LEU A 960 17.24 -5.49 -1.52
N ARG A 961 17.49 -4.20 -1.26
CA ARG A 961 18.73 -3.74 -0.63
C ARG A 961 18.91 -4.32 0.77
N SER A 962 17.85 -4.43 1.55
CA SER A 962 17.87 -5.09 2.87
C SER A 962 18.21 -6.58 2.76
N LEU A 963 17.63 -7.27 1.77
CA LEU A 963 17.98 -8.66 1.50
C LEU A 963 19.48 -8.80 1.14
N PHE A 964 19.98 -8.03 0.16
CA PHE A 964 21.39 -8.11 -0.25
C PHE A 964 22.34 -7.79 0.90
N ALA A 965 22.04 -6.77 1.71
CA ALA A 965 22.85 -6.41 2.87
C ALA A 965 22.87 -7.53 3.93
N ALA A 966 21.74 -8.19 4.19
CA ALA A 966 21.68 -9.33 5.12
C ALA A 966 22.42 -10.56 4.59
N LEU A 967 22.38 -10.78 3.27
CA LEU A 967 23.14 -11.85 2.63
C LEU A 967 24.65 -11.59 2.70
N ASP A 968 25.09 -10.35 2.47
CA ASP A 968 26.50 -9.96 2.56
C ASP A 968 27.03 -10.11 3.99
N GLU A 969 26.26 -9.65 4.99
CA GLU A 969 26.63 -9.81 6.40
C GLU A 969 26.73 -11.29 6.82
N ARG A 970 25.79 -12.13 6.36
CA ARG A 970 25.84 -13.57 6.60
C ARG A 970 27.11 -14.20 6.03
N ASP A 971 27.51 -13.80 4.82
CA ASP A 971 28.71 -14.31 4.18
C ASP A 971 30.01 -13.84 4.88
N GLU A 972 30.03 -12.56 5.37
CA GLU A 972 31.13 -12.03 6.18
C GLU A 972 31.28 -12.82 7.50
N VAL A 973 30.22 -13.04 8.24
CA VAL A 973 30.20 -13.80 9.50
C VAL A 973 30.62 -15.27 9.26
N ALA A 974 30.17 -15.86 8.14
CA ALA A 974 30.58 -17.23 7.79
C ALA A 974 32.09 -17.33 7.44
N ALA A 975 32.63 -16.30 6.80
CA ALA A 975 34.09 -16.21 6.51
C ALA A 975 34.90 -16.03 7.80
N GLU A 976 34.49 -15.14 8.71
CA GLU A 976 35.15 -14.93 10.01
C GLU A 976 35.14 -16.18 10.90
N LYS A 977 34.08 -17.00 10.85
CA LYS A 977 34.03 -18.28 11.59
C LYS A 977 34.88 -19.38 10.96
N ALA A 978 35.22 -19.25 9.69
CA ALA A 978 36.05 -20.21 8.95
C ALA A 978 37.56 -19.92 9.08
N GLU A 979 37.96 -18.68 9.36
CA GLU A 979 39.31 -18.27 9.75
C GLU A 979 39.60 -18.58 11.24
#